data_932e315ab14e3114e1c4859d3b4c025e
#
_entry.id   932e315ab14e3114e1c4859d3b4c025e
#
_cell.length_a   1.000
_cell.length_b   1.000
_cell.length_c   1.000
_cell.angle_alpha   90.00
_cell.angle_beta   90.00
_cell.angle_gamma   90.00
#
_symmetry.space_group_name_H-M   'P 1'
#
loop_
_entity.id
_entity.type
_entity.pdbx_description
1 polymer ?
#
loop_
_entity_poly.entity_id
_entity_poly.type
_entity_poly.pdbx_seq_one_letter_code
_entity_poly.pdbx_strand_id
1 'polypeptide(L)'
;VRSSAASDVYKRQPVARRVSGYLGERICGMYLTYLYDKGYDGIDLQRVYFRNTDDGQRPATATGTTSEIETLNFGATVRGPGKIYSAIHAEHLSDDWQFRISSTTSDGKQVPAKVVQAASDPVAVFPIVAQSQTVSVSAVDSDGRTRAQGSKTFNRRAAQLMSYANRLSHNAEASTIHNCDKAMLLGDSHVVVDALINNLDATDIIHGHVSVPLVGDESAKDYVDIIALDVQGNQISMGDWICMGEELDTDPALPGLRVRKISYSLHIPQVDTFIVWVKFPDSDRQDSFLCSLPPQTHLMRHQWATQTEPACAAGDYDKWFRTRQRASANELEIQQRTVFDVQPKYSIIVPLYKTPIQFLHAMADSVMKQTYRNWELLLVNASPEVADLNQAVDKLCAKDHRIQHVTLEKNQGITLNTNEGIKIASGDFLCFLDHDDVLEPDALFCYTRAINEHPDTDMLYCDEDKLDNGKYREPFFKTEWNPDLLLGMNYVCHFLTVRKSIMDKLELPDKEYDGSQDWHMTFRIGEQSRYVHHEPRVLYHWRVHSQSTAARADQKDYTLDSSRLSVETHLERCGIKGKVVDSPLMPRRFKVDYSLGDHPLVSIIIPNKDAVPVLHNCLSSIRKFTTYDNYEIVIVENNSVDPFTFEYYEMAQQDDPHVRVVKLEGMMSFNFSRIINFGAEQAQGDYYLLLNNDTEVITPNWIEELLGPCMREDVGITGAKLLFPDNTIQHAGISFGPDGPGHLYYQMSRNYPGNFEATMLARDLGAVTGACLMVSKEAFDKVHGMTEELAVNYNDVDFCLKVIREQLRVVFVPTAELHHYESVSRGSDASGEKAIRFKKERGKFMSRWPEAFTVKAPFENPNLQFGIIYQTLNREYKRENR
;
A
#
# COMPACT_ATOMS: atom_id res chain seq x y z
N VAL A 1 33.78 -12.47 -10.80
CA VAL A 1 34.41 -11.33 -11.46
C VAL A 1 33.44 -10.50 -12.29
N ARG A 2 32.36 -11.11 -12.81
CA ARG A 2 31.30 -10.35 -13.55
C ARG A 2 30.34 -9.56 -12.66
N SER A 3 30.30 -9.82 -11.36
CA SER A 3 29.46 -9.08 -10.42
C SER A 3 30.09 -7.78 -9.90
N SER A 4 31.43 -7.61 -9.97
CA SER A 4 32.12 -6.43 -9.43
C SER A 4 31.97 -5.19 -10.33
N ALA A 5 31.95 -5.35 -11.65
CA ALA A 5 31.85 -4.22 -12.58
C ALA A 5 30.43 -3.61 -12.58
N ALA A 6 29.39 -4.43 -12.49
CA ALA A 6 28.02 -3.95 -12.32
C ALA A 6 27.80 -3.24 -10.97
N SER A 7 28.44 -3.74 -9.90
CA SER A 7 28.42 -3.15 -8.56
C SER A 7 29.06 -1.76 -8.49
N ASP A 8 30.09 -1.49 -9.26
CA ASP A 8 30.83 -0.22 -9.22
C ASP A 8 30.15 0.90 -10.03
N VAL A 9 29.48 0.55 -11.12
CA VAL A 9 28.60 1.48 -11.85
C VAL A 9 27.39 1.86 -10.99
N TYR A 10 26.86 0.88 -10.25
CA TYR A 10 25.73 1.10 -9.36
C TYR A 10 26.04 2.04 -8.18
N LYS A 11 27.24 2.01 -7.64
CA LYS A 11 27.65 2.85 -6.50
C LYS A 11 27.81 4.34 -6.83
N ARG A 12 27.86 4.69 -8.11
CA ARG A 12 28.11 6.08 -8.57
C ARG A 12 26.85 6.85 -8.99
N GLN A 13 25.69 6.21 -9.00
CA GLN A 13 24.44 6.90 -9.33
C GLN A 13 23.70 7.40 -8.08
N PRO A 14 22.97 8.54 -8.14
CA PRO A 14 22.07 8.96 -7.08
C PRO A 14 21.05 7.86 -6.74
N VAL A 15 20.71 7.73 -5.46
CA VAL A 15 19.89 6.61 -4.95
C VAL A 15 18.55 6.47 -5.71
N ALA A 16 17.88 7.57 -6.02
CA ALA A 16 16.62 7.55 -6.78
C ALA A 16 16.76 6.95 -8.19
N ARG A 17 17.85 7.30 -8.91
CA ARG A 17 18.14 6.70 -10.23
C ARG A 17 18.54 5.24 -10.14
N ARG A 18 19.15 4.81 -9.02
CA ARG A 18 19.49 3.40 -8.79
C ARG A 18 18.26 2.54 -8.58
N VAL A 19 17.27 3.03 -7.85
CA VAL A 19 16.01 2.29 -7.60
C VAL A 19 15.20 2.16 -8.87
N SER A 20 15.05 3.22 -9.66
CA SER A 20 14.35 3.14 -10.95
C SER A 20 15.07 2.27 -11.98
N GLY A 21 16.41 2.32 -12.03
CA GLY A 21 17.21 1.44 -12.87
C GLY A 21 17.07 -0.04 -12.47
N TYR A 22 17.10 -0.35 -11.17
CA TYR A 22 16.95 -1.72 -10.68
C TYR A 22 15.54 -2.30 -10.93
N LEU A 23 14.49 -1.52 -10.76
CA LEU A 23 13.12 -1.91 -11.09
C LEU A 23 12.95 -2.08 -12.62
N GLY A 24 13.50 -1.15 -13.43
CA GLY A 24 13.52 -1.26 -14.87
C GLY A 24 14.25 -2.51 -15.36
N GLU A 25 15.45 -2.81 -14.83
CA GLU A 25 16.19 -4.02 -15.16
C GLU A 25 15.46 -5.32 -14.80
N ARG A 26 14.76 -5.34 -13.67
CA ARG A 26 14.01 -6.52 -13.22
C ARG A 26 12.75 -6.75 -14.05
N ILE A 27 12.03 -5.69 -14.38
CA ILE A 27 10.85 -5.74 -15.25
C ILE A 27 11.29 -6.08 -16.69
N CYS A 28 12.33 -5.44 -17.21
CA CYS A 28 12.91 -5.78 -18.51
C CYS A 28 13.48 -7.21 -18.54
N GLY A 29 14.08 -7.69 -17.44
CA GLY A 29 14.57 -9.07 -17.34
C GLY A 29 13.44 -10.10 -17.40
N MET A 30 12.35 -9.90 -16.67
CA MET A 30 11.17 -10.76 -16.71
C MET A 30 10.50 -10.73 -18.09
N TYR A 31 10.48 -9.58 -18.72
CA TYR A 31 9.89 -9.40 -20.03
C TYR A 31 10.76 -9.97 -21.16
N LEU A 32 12.07 -9.83 -21.06
CA LEU A 32 13.02 -10.50 -21.97
C LEU A 32 12.91 -12.02 -21.86
N THR A 33 12.78 -12.58 -20.66
CA THR A 33 12.56 -14.03 -20.48
C THR A 33 11.26 -14.45 -21.16
N TYR A 34 10.18 -13.69 -20.98
CA TYR A 34 8.91 -13.96 -21.65
C TYR A 34 9.00 -13.88 -23.18
N LEU A 35 9.71 -12.88 -23.71
CA LEU A 35 9.92 -12.75 -25.15
C LEU A 35 10.79 -13.87 -25.70
N TYR A 36 11.82 -14.28 -24.95
CA TYR A 36 12.67 -15.41 -25.29
C TYR A 36 11.88 -16.73 -25.38
N ASP A 37 11.02 -16.97 -24.39
CA ASP A 37 10.11 -18.13 -24.35
C ASP A 37 9.08 -18.12 -25.51
N LYS A 38 8.82 -16.94 -26.11
CA LYS A 38 7.95 -16.77 -27.28
C LYS A 38 8.70 -16.72 -28.61
N GLY A 39 10.00 -16.98 -28.62
CA GLY A 39 10.82 -17.08 -29.83
C GLY A 39 11.21 -15.72 -30.44
N TYR A 40 11.38 -14.69 -29.60
CA TYR A 40 11.91 -13.41 -30.03
C TYR A 40 13.39 -13.30 -29.65
N ASP A 41 14.26 -13.61 -30.57
CA ASP A 41 15.71 -13.47 -30.39
C ASP A 41 16.17 -12.03 -30.66
N GLY A 42 16.99 -11.49 -29.75
CA GLY A 42 17.87 -10.36 -30.06
C GLY A 42 17.30 -8.96 -29.85
N ILE A 43 16.37 -8.75 -28.90
CA ILE A 43 15.96 -7.40 -28.49
C ILE A 43 16.92 -6.87 -27.43
N ASP A 44 17.85 -5.98 -27.84
CA ASP A 44 18.74 -5.28 -26.90
C ASP A 44 18.04 -4.03 -26.35
N LEU A 45 17.25 -4.22 -25.29
CA LEU A 45 16.54 -3.15 -24.61
C LEU A 45 17.46 -2.10 -23.99
N GLN A 46 18.73 -2.43 -23.69
CA GLN A 46 19.69 -1.48 -23.16
C GLN A 46 20.01 -0.35 -24.13
N ARG A 47 19.89 -0.57 -25.44
CA ARG A 47 20.13 0.47 -26.45
C ARG A 47 18.97 1.45 -26.66
N VAL A 48 17.79 1.16 -26.10
CA VAL A 48 16.63 2.06 -26.17
C VAL A 48 16.63 3.07 -25.04
N TYR A 49 17.27 2.69 -23.93
CA TYR A 49 17.43 3.56 -22.80
C TYR A 49 18.69 4.40 -22.99
N PHE A 50 18.70 5.44 -23.74
CA PHE A 50 19.09 6.57 -23.51
C PHE A 50 19.89 7.36 -23.10
N ARG A 51 20.33 8.23 -23.08
CA ARG A 51 21.46 9.01 -22.60
C ARG A 51 22.49 8.11 -21.98
N ASN A 52 23.53 7.79 -22.74
CA ASN A 52 24.83 7.65 -22.11
C ASN A 52 25.01 8.91 -21.28
N THR A 53 24.72 8.84 -19.98
CA THR A 53 25.38 9.68 -19.02
C THR A 53 26.78 9.12 -18.94
N ASP A 54 27.55 9.21 -20.02
CA ASP A 54 28.98 9.07 -19.93
C ASP A 54 29.44 10.20 -19.01
N ASP A 55 29.74 9.80 -17.79
CA ASP A 55 30.50 10.58 -16.86
C ASP A 55 31.81 10.95 -17.56
N GLY A 56 31.84 12.06 -18.29
CA GLY A 56 32.98 12.91 -18.54
C GLY A 56 34.33 12.31 -18.95
N GLN A 57 34.40 11.05 -19.34
CA GLN A 57 35.59 10.49 -19.95
C GLN A 57 35.45 10.55 -21.47
N ARG A 58 35.82 11.71 -22.01
CA ARG A 58 36.26 11.77 -23.40
C ARG A 58 37.33 10.72 -23.60
N PRO A 59 37.24 9.91 -24.64
CA PRO A 59 38.44 9.25 -25.19
C PRO A 59 39.43 10.38 -25.46
N ALA A 60 40.66 10.22 -24.98
CA ALA A 60 41.70 11.17 -25.22
C ALA A 60 41.74 11.51 -26.71
N THR A 61 41.73 12.79 -27.01
CA THR A 61 41.91 13.31 -28.36
C THR A 61 43.13 12.67 -28.98
N ALA A 62 42.90 11.69 -29.84
CA ALA A 62 43.94 11.16 -30.70
C ALA A 62 44.18 12.21 -31.79
N THR A 63 45.23 12.99 -31.64
CA THR A 63 45.84 13.75 -32.72
C THR A 63 46.45 12.75 -33.73
N GLY A 64 45.64 12.31 -34.64
CA GLY A 64 46.08 11.41 -35.71
C GLY A 64 45.06 11.44 -36.84
N THR A 65 45.51 11.89 -38.00
CA THR A 65 44.84 11.88 -39.30
C THR A 65 44.43 10.48 -39.73
N THR A 66 43.30 9.98 -39.31
CA THR A 66 42.60 8.83 -39.90
C THR A 66 41.11 9.15 -40.04
N SER A 67 40.57 8.81 -41.18
CA SER A 67 39.21 9.08 -41.66
C SER A 67 38.15 8.13 -41.02
N GLU A 68 38.19 7.95 -39.73
CA GLU A 68 37.17 7.17 -39.02
C GLU A 68 35.95 8.06 -38.72
N ILE A 69 34.79 7.61 -39.16
CA ILE A 69 33.51 8.23 -38.86
C ILE A 69 33.19 7.94 -37.40
N GLU A 70 33.02 8.97 -36.58
CA GLU A 70 32.66 8.82 -35.17
C GLU A 70 31.26 8.22 -35.00
N THR A 71 31.06 7.44 -33.98
CA THR A 71 29.74 6.89 -33.65
C THR A 71 28.87 7.95 -32.94
N LEU A 72 27.78 8.33 -33.58
CA LEU A 72 26.83 9.32 -33.07
C LEU A 72 25.75 8.63 -32.20
N ASN A 73 25.72 9.00 -30.93
CA ASN A 73 24.63 8.61 -30.05
C ASN A 73 23.47 9.61 -30.14
N PHE A 74 22.27 9.13 -30.35
CA PHE A 74 21.09 9.97 -30.49
C PHE A 74 19.89 9.34 -29.77
N GLY A 75 18.96 10.17 -29.33
CA GLY A 75 17.67 9.77 -28.77
C GLY A 75 16.74 9.30 -29.89
N ALA A 76 16.22 8.09 -29.79
CA ALA A 76 15.10 7.63 -30.60
C ALA A 76 14.25 6.67 -29.81
N THR A 77 12.96 6.92 -29.76
CA THR A 77 12.01 6.13 -29.01
C THR A 77 10.75 5.88 -29.83
N VAL A 78 10.03 4.83 -29.50
CA VAL A 78 8.71 4.56 -30.06
C VAL A 78 7.66 5.02 -29.07
N ARG A 79 6.78 5.89 -29.54
CA ARG A 79 5.61 6.31 -28.77
C ARG A 79 4.35 5.97 -29.52
N GLY A 80 3.48 5.32 -28.82
CA GLY A 80 2.32 4.73 -29.44
C GLY A 80 2.72 3.71 -30.50
N PRO A 81 1.75 2.99 -30.94
CA PRO A 81 1.99 1.82 -31.74
C PRO A 81 2.23 2.15 -33.23
N GLY A 82 2.74 3.22 -33.63
CA GLY A 82 2.94 3.47 -35.06
C GLY A 82 3.99 4.48 -35.42
N LYS A 83 4.66 5.10 -34.45
CA LYS A 83 5.62 6.16 -34.78
C LYS A 83 6.92 6.05 -33.98
N ILE A 84 8.02 6.34 -34.68
CA ILE A 84 9.34 6.50 -34.11
C ILE A 84 9.60 8.00 -33.98
N TYR A 85 9.89 8.46 -32.79
CA TYR A 85 10.32 9.82 -32.49
C TYR A 85 11.84 9.82 -32.35
N SER A 86 12.52 10.72 -33.06
CA SER A 86 13.96 10.84 -33.02
C SER A 86 14.36 12.30 -32.73
N ALA A 87 15.14 12.51 -31.69
CA ALA A 87 15.70 13.80 -31.34
C ALA A 87 17.22 13.72 -31.23
N ILE A 88 17.91 14.81 -31.56
CA ILE A 88 19.35 14.93 -31.40
C ILE A 88 19.62 15.93 -30.30
N HIS A 89 20.43 15.53 -29.32
CA HIS A 89 20.95 16.45 -28.29
C HIS A 89 22.38 16.85 -28.65
N ALA A 90 22.57 18.14 -28.88
CA ALA A 90 23.81 18.68 -29.47
C ALA A 90 24.91 19.03 -28.44
N GLU A 91 24.78 18.67 -27.15
CA GLU A 91 25.65 19.16 -26.08
C GLU A 91 27.15 18.86 -26.20
N HIS A 92 27.56 18.07 -27.19
CA HIS A 92 28.97 17.66 -27.34
C HIS A 92 29.51 17.62 -28.78
N LEU A 93 28.78 18.21 -29.70
CA LEU A 93 29.18 18.21 -31.10
C LEU A 93 29.51 19.64 -31.54
N SER A 94 30.32 19.80 -32.59
CA SER A 94 30.70 21.12 -33.10
C SER A 94 29.50 21.89 -33.64
N ASP A 95 29.35 23.14 -33.29
CA ASP A 95 28.23 24.03 -33.72
C ASP A 95 28.12 24.19 -35.22
N ASP A 96 29.15 23.82 -35.97
CA ASP A 96 29.21 23.92 -37.44
C ASP A 96 28.60 22.73 -38.17
N TRP A 97 28.16 21.66 -37.45
CA TRP A 97 27.65 20.46 -38.08
C TRP A 97 26.15 20.50 -38.31
N GLN A 98 25.74 20.03 -39.48
CA GLN A 98 24.33 19.84 -39.81
C GLN A 98 23.92 18.39 -39.59
N PHE A 99 22.78 18.20 -38.99
CA PHE A 99 22.24 16.85 -38.72
C PHE A 99 21.21 16.47 -39.80
N ARG A 100 21.35 15.26 -40.33
CA ARG A 100 20.37 14.63 -41.20
C ARG A 100 19.80 13.39 -40.55
N ILE A 101 18.46 13.37 -40.38
CA ILE A 101 17.75 12.23 -39.84
C ILE A 101 16.95 11.58 -40.96
N SER A 102 17.09 10.29 -41.13
CA SER A 102 16.37 9.51 -42.14
C SER A 102 15.85 8.21 -41.55
N SER A 103 14.84 7.64 -42.18
CA SER A 103 14.36 6.29 -41.83
C SER A 103 14.22 5.45 -43.09
N THR A 104 14.66 4.20 -43.01
CA THR A 104 14.68 3.28 -44.12
C THR A 104 14.10 1.94 -43.71
N THR A 105 13.25 1.37 -44.55
CA THR A 105 12.71 0.03 -44.37
C THR A 105 13.74 -1.04 -44.74
N SER A 106 13.51 -2.29 -44.36
CA SER A 106 14.42 -3.40 -44.64
C SER A 106 14.63 -3.69 -46.13
N ASP A 107 13.70 -3.26 -46.99
CA ASP A 107 13.80 -3.31 -48.44
C ASP A 107 14.43 -2.06 -49.06
N GLY A 108 14.96 -1.15 -48.25
CA GLY A 108 15.70 0.05 -48.68
C GLY A 108 14.84 1.26 -49.03
N LYS A 109 13.53 1.20 -48.82
CA LYS A 109 12.62 2.33 -49.11
C LYS A 109 12.74 3.39 -48.02
N GLN A 110 12.89 4.65 -48.45
CA GLN A 110 12.92 5.81 -47.55
C GLN A 110 11.53 6.09 -47.01
N VAL A 111 11.43 6.35 -45.70
CA VAL A 111 10.20 6.70 -45.02
C VAL A 111 10.24 8.21 -44.71
N PRO A 112 9.27 9.01 -45.20
CA PRO A 112 9.25 10.45 -44.93
C PRO A 112 9.00 10.75 -43.46
N ALA A 113 9.67 11.79 -42.92
CA ALA A 113 9.47 12.27 -41.60
C ALA A 113 8.45 13.41 -41.56
N LYS A 114 7.66 13.48 -40.48
CA LYS A 114 6.98 14.70 -40.07
C LYS A 114 7.82 15.35 -38.94
N VAL A 115 8.19 16.63 -39.12
CA VAL A 115 8.92 17.35 -38.07
C VAL A 115 7.90 17.97 -37.12
N VAL A 116 8.08 17.73 -35.84
CA VAL A 116 7.25 18.26 -34.74
C VAL A 116 8.11 19.25 -33.97
N GLN A 117 7.58 20.43 -33.70
CA GLN A 117 8.28 21.41 -32.88
C GLN A 117 8.17 21.00 -31.41
N ALA A 118 9.30 20.71 -30.76
CA ALA A 118 9.39 20.58 -29.33
C ALA A 118 9.87 21.92 -28.70
N ALA A 119 9.81 22.03 -27.37
CA ALA A 119 10.11 23.29 -26.68
C ALA A 119 11.58 23.74 -26.85
N SER A 120 12.50 22.80 -27.06
CA SER A 120 13.94 23.08 -27.22
C SER A 120 14.47 22.73 -28.61
N ASP A 121 14.10 21.61 -29.20
CA ASP A 121 14.65 21.10 -30.44
C ASP A 121 13.60 20.44 -31.35
N PRO A 122 13.76 20.51 -32.69
CA PRO A 122 12.85 19.84 -33.61
C PRO A 122 12.99 18.32 -33.49
N VAL A 123 11.87 17.62 -33.43
CA VAL A 123 11.79 16.17 -33.37
C VAL A 123 11.31 15.61 -34.72
N ALA A 124 12.04 14.68 -35.29
CA ALA A 124 11.61 13.97 -36.50
C ALA A 124 10.73 12.77 -36.12
N VAL A 125 9.56 12.67 -36.74
CA VAL A 125 8.59 11.61 -36.48
C VAL A 125 8.42 10.77 -37.74
N PHE A 126 8.63 9.46 -37.64
CA PHE A 126 8.50 8.51 -38.73
C PHE A 126 7.37 7.52 -38.44
N PRO A 127 6.43 7.30 -39.37
CA PRO A 127 5.49 6.20 -39.26
C PRO A 127 6.24 4.84 -39.35
N ILE A 128 5.78 3.83 -38.65
CA ILE A 128 6.30 2.46 -38.78
C ILE A 128 5.51 1.76 -39.89
N VAL A 129 6.09 1.71 -41.09
CA VAL A 129 5.43 1.19 -42.27
C VAL A 129 5.88 -0.22 -42.67
N ALA A 130 6.91 -0.76 -42.02
CA ALA A 130 7.49 -2.06 -42.35
C ALA A 130 7.70 -2.92 -41.07
N GLN A 131 7.91 -4.23 -41.30
CA GLN A 131 8.22 -5.16 -40.19
C GLN A 131 9.53 -4.82 -39.49
N SER A 132 10.50 -4.26 -40.22
CA SER A 132 11.75 -3.73 -39.69
C SER A 132 12.08 -2.40 -40.39
N GLN A 133 12.46 -1.41 -39.57
CA GLN A 133 12.72 -0.04 -40.04
C GLN A 133 13.89 0.53 -39.25
N THR A 134 14.87 1.12 -39.97
CA THR A 134 16.08 1.69 -39.38
C THR A 134 16.00 3.22 -39.44
N VAL A 135 16.16 3.87 -38.28
CA VAL A 135 16.40 5.32 -38.23
C VAL A 135 17.89 5.56 -38.14
N SER A 136 18.38 6.43 -39.00
CA SER A 136 19.80 6.80 -39.10
C SER A 136 19.94 8.30 -38.93
N VAL A 137 20.94 8.69 -38.17
CA VAL A 137 21.33 10.07 -37.95
C VAL A 137 22.78 10.23 -38.41
N SER A 138 23.06 11.27 -39.17
CA SER A 138 24.42 11.62 -39.59
C SER A 138 24.68 13.10 -39.30
N ALA A 139 25.85 13.40 -38.77
CA ALA A 139 26.39 14.74 -38.62
C ALA A 139 27.32 15.04 -39.79
N VAL A 140 27.07 16.14 -40.52
CA VAL A 140 27.75 16.52 -41.74
C VAL A 140 28.36 17.89 -41.54
N ASP A 141 29.66 18.04 -41.88
CA ASP A 141 30.35 19.31 -41.81
C ASP A 141 29.96 20.29 -42.93
N SER A 142 30.51 21.49 -42.93
CA SER A 142 30.29 22.51 -43.97
C SER A 142 30.74 22.09 -45.35
N ASP A 143 31.65 21.11 -45.48
CA ASP A 143 32.12 20.56 -46.74
C ASP A 143 31.24 19.39 -47.23
N GLY A 144 30.19 19.02 -46.50
CA GLY A 144 29.26 17.95 -46.82
C GLY A 144 29.78 16.55 -46.46
N ARG A 145 30.86 16.44 -45.67
CA ARG A 145 31.44 15.14 -45.26
C ARG A 145 30.79 14.67 -43.97
N THR A 146 30.40 13.41 -43.91
CA THR A 146 29.90 12.78 -42.67
C THR A 146 31.03 12.62 -41.66
N ARG A 147 30.88 13.23 -40.50
CA ARG A 147 31.85 13.21 -39.39
C ARG A 147 31.45 12.23 -38.30
N ALA A 148 30.13 12.10 -38.04
CA ALA A 148 29.63 11.11 -37.12
C ALA A 148 28.33 10.53 -37.66
N GLN A 149 28.03 9.28 -37.30
CA GLN A 149 26.75 8.64 -37.67
C GLN A 149 26.33 7.63 -36.62
N GLY A 150 25.02 7.48 -36.49
CA GLY A 150 24.41 6.47 -35.68
C GLY A 150 23.15 5.89 -36.32
N SER A 151 22.82 4.67 -36.01
CA SER A 151 21.57 4.08 -36.49
C SER A 151 20.93 3.19 -35.43
N LYS A 152 19.57 3.15 -35.43
CA LYS A 152 18.78 2.25 -34.60
C LYS A 152 17.73 1.57 -35.46
N THR A 153 17.67 0.26 -35.38
CA THR A 153 16.67 -0.53 -36.10
C THR A 153 15.53 -0.92 -35.17
N PHE A 154 14.32 -0.68 -35.63
CA PHE A 154 13.08 -0.97 -34.95
C PHE A 154 12.33 -2.05 -35.68
N ASN A 155 12.05 -3.15 -35.03
CA ASN A 155 11.10 -4.14 -35.51
C ASN A 155 9.68 -3.68 -35.10
N ARG A 156 8.70 -3.74 -36.00
CA ARG A 156 7.34 -3.26 -35.76
C ARG A 156 6.75 -3.82 -34.46
N ARG A 157 6.95 -5.11 -34.22
CA ARG A 157 6.46 -5.79 -33.02
C ARG A 157 7.27 -5.44 -31.79
N ALA A 158 8.60 -5.39 -31.93
CA ALA A 158 9.49 -4.95 -30.86
C ALA A 158 9.31 -3.48 -30.52
N ALA A 159 9.07 -2.62 -31.51
CA ALA A 159 8.80 -1.21 -31.32
C ALA A 159 7.54 -0.96 -30.46
N GLN A 160 6.52 -1.77 -30.62
CA GLN A 160 5.29 -1.71 -29.82
C GLN A 160 5.53 -2.10 -28.35
N LEU A 161 6.32 -3.15 -28.14
CA LEU A 161 6.73 -3.61 -26.82
C LEU A 161 7.67 -2.61 -26.12
N MET A 162 8.52 -1.93 -26.88
CA MET A 162 9.46 -0.93 -26.38
C MET A 162 8.76 0.35 -25.94
N SER A 163 7.73 0.78 -26.65
CA SER A 163 6.89 1.90 -26.23
C SER A 163 6.28 1.65 -24.84
N TYR A 164 5.86 0.42 -24.62
CA TYR A 164 5.32 -0.02 -23.35
C TYR A 164 6.41 -0.08 -22.24
N ALA A 165 7.54 -0.70 -22.51
CA ALA A 165 8.65 -0.81 -21.57
C ALA A 165 9.23 0.56 -21.17
N ASN A 166 9.33 1.50 -22.11
CA ASN A 166 9.77 2.87 -21.81
C ASN A 166 8.86 3.59 -20.82
N ARG A 167 7.56 3.35 -20.88
CA ARG A 167 6.63 3.95 -19.95
C ARG A 167 6.66 3.32 -18.59
N LEU A 168 6.84 2.01 -18.51
CA LEU A 168 7.06 1.32 -17.26
C LEU A 168 8.25 1.89 -16.49
N SER A 169 9.31 2.30 -17.19
CA SER A 169 10.49 2.87 -16.53
C SER A 169 10.34 4.33 -16.13
N HIS A 170 9.51 5.10 -16.82
CA HIS A 170 9.24 6.50 -16.46
C HIS A 170 8.24 6.63 -15.33
N ASN A 171 7.31 5.67 -15.25
CA ASN A 171 6.36 5.54 -14.15
C ASN A 171 6.89 4.64 -13.02
N ALA A 172 8.18 4.33 -12.99
CA ALA A 172 8.77 3.47 -11.95
C ALA A 172 8.79 4.10 -10.55
N GLU A 173 8.46 5.38 -10.42
CA GLU A 173 8.08 5.98 -9.13
C GLU A 173 6.65 5.59 -8.72
N ALA A 174 5.83 5.20 -9.69
CA ALA A 174 4.52 4.62 -9.48
C ALA A 174 4.62 3.13 -9.82
N SER A 175 4.77 2.30 -8.80
CA SER A 175 4.80 0.83 -8.94
C SER A 175 3.45 0.26 -9.30
N THR A 176 2.84 0.78 -10.32
CA THR A 176 1.63 0.24 -10.87
C THR A 176 1.96 -1.07 -11.55
N ILE A 177 1.30 -2.13 -11.13
CA ILE A 177 1.34 -3.40 -11.84
C ILE A 177 0.60 -3.18 -13.16
N HIS A 178 1.35 -2.92 -14.21
CA HIS A 178 0.80 -2.81 -15.54
C HIS A 178 0.48 -4.21 -16.05
N ASN A 179 -0.79 -4.53 -16.07
CA ASN A 179 -1.27 -5.86 -16.44
C ASN A 179 -1.57 -6.01 -17.93
N CYS A 180 -1.19 -5.04 -18.78
CA CYS A 180 -1.36 -5.16 -20.22
C CYS A 180 -0.03 -5.42 -20.92
N ASP A 181 0.16 -6.64 -21.41
CA ASP A 181 1.39 -7.05 -22.08
C ASP A 181 1.56 -6.51 -23.48
N LYS A 182 0.47 -6.13 -24.16
CA LYS A 182 0.55 -5.83 -25.59
C LYS A 182 -0.54 -4.85 -26.01
N ALA A 183 -0.20 -3.60 -26.17
CA ALA A 183 -0.93 -2.74 -27.08
C ALA A 183 -0.35 -2.91 -28.49
N MET A 184 -1.07 -3.53 -29.39
CA MET A 184 -0.64 -3.69 -30.79
C MET A 184 -1.41 -2.72 -31.68
N LEU A 185 -0.65 -1.94 -32.46
CA LEU A 185 -1.18 -1.02 -33.45
C LEU A 185 -1.97 -1.73 -34.52
N LEU A 186 -3.14 -1.23 -34.84
CA LEU A 186 -3.97 -1.67 -35.97
C LEU A 186 -4.10 -0.61 -37.08
N GLY A 187 -3.53 0.58 -36.90
CA GLY A 187 -3.60 1.67 -37.86
C GLY A 187 -2.50 2.73 -37.68
N ASP A 188 -2.60 3.87 -38.36
CA ASP A 188 -1.71 5.03 -38.20
C ASP A 188 -2.06 5.74 -36.90
N SER A 189 -1.18 5.67 -35.91
CA SER A 189 -1.45 6.14 -34.57
C SER A 189 -0.98 7.56 -34.31
N HIS A 190 -1.87 8.38 -33.79
CA HIS A 190 -1.58 9.69 -33.21
C HIS A 190 -1.65 9.71 -31.69
N VAL A 191 -1.98 8.59 -31.07
CA VAL A 191 -2.31 8.44 -29.68
C VAL A 191 -1.38 7.43 -29.03
N VAL A 192 -1.04 7.67 -27.80
CA VAL A 192 -0.25 6.76 -26.99
C VAL A 192 -1.13 6.23 -25.86
N VAL A 193 -1.34 4.93 -25.80
CA VAL A 193 -2.17 4.28 -24.78
C VAL A 193 -1.30 3.62 -23.74
N ASP A 194 -1.51 4.01 -22.48
CA ASP A 194 -1.13 3.25 -21.31
C ASP A 194 -2.36 2.56 -20.78
N ALA A 195 -2.51 1.29 -21.05
CA ALA A 195 -3.59 0.53 -20.46
C ALA A 195 -3.15 -0.03 -19.11
N LEU A 196 -3.72 0.54 -18.06
CA LEU A 196 -3.61 0.01 -16.72
C LEU A 196 -4.79 -0.92 -16.50
N ILE A 197 -4.54 -2.20 -16.32
CA ILE A 197 -5.59 -3.14 -16.00
C ILE A 197 -5.58 -3.39 -14.51
N ASN A 198 -6.52 -2.77 -13.84
CA ASN A 198 -6.77 -2.98 -12.43
C ASN A 198 -7.90 -3.94 -12.17
N ASN A 199 -8.08 -4.90 -13.02
CA ASN A 199 -9.19 -5.78 -12.85
C ASN A 199 -8.83 -6.97 -11.99
N LEU A 200 -8.87 -6.74 -10.71
CA LEU A 200 -8.68 -7.75 -9.69
C LEU A 200 -9.94 -7.96 -8.85
N ASP A 201 -10.97 -7.19 -9.12
CA ASP A 201 -12.30 -7.45 -8.58
C ASP A 201 -13.17 -8.23 -9.60
N ALA A 202 -14.33 -8.67 -9.16
CA ALA A 202 -15.27 -9.41 -10.00
C ALA A 202 -15.99 -8.55 -11.05
N THR A 203 -15.58 -7.28 -11.24
CA THR A 203 -16.34 -6.30 -12.03
C THR A 203 -15.86 -6.19 -13.48
N ASP A 204 -14.76 -6.82 -13.84
CA ASP A 204 -14.19 -6.80 -15.20
C ASP A 204 -13.95 -5.38 -15.77
N ILE A 205 -13.60 -4.41 -14.93
CA ILE A 205 -13.29 -3.04 -15.33
C ILE A 205 -11.80 -2.91 -15.64
N ILE A 206 -11.51 -2.34 -16.80
CA ILE A 206 -10.16 -1.98 -17.22
C ILE A 206 -10.01 -0.47 -17.16
N HIS A 207 -8.96 -0.03 -16.51
CA HIS A 207 -8.58 1.36 -16.45
C HIS A 207 -7.32 1.59 -17.26
N GLY A 208 -7.25 2.73 -17.92
CA GLY A 208 -6.09 3.08 -18.72
C GLY A 208 -5.92 4.58 -18.90
N HIS A 209 -4.77 4.95 -19.43
CA HIS A 209 -4.48 6.32 -19.80
C HIS A 209 -4.17 6.40 -21.29
N VAL A 210 -4.67 7.45 -21.93
CA VAL A 210 -4.36 7.79 -23.30
C VAL A 210 -3.60 9.12 -23.30
N SER A 211 -2.37 9.14 -23.82
CA SER A 211 -1.62 10.39 -24.04
C SER A 211 -1.67 10.75 -25.50
N VAL A 212 -2.27 11.87 -25.84
CA VAL A 212 -2.38 12.37 -27.19
C VAL A 212 -1.29 13.43 -27.42
N PRO A 213 -0.29 13.20 -28.28
CA PRO A 213 0.67 14.22 -28.67
C PRO A 213 -0.04 15.38 -29.36
N LEU A 214 0.16 16.60 -28.86
CA LEU A 214 -0.34 17.82 -29.47
C LEU A 214 0.67 18.29 -30.50
N VAL A 215 0.28 18.29 -31.76
CA VAL A 215 1.12 18.72 -32.89
C VAL A 215 0.59 20.05 -33.42
N GLY A 216 1.32 21.14 -33.15
CA GLY A 216 0.93 22.49 -33.60
C GLY A 216 -0.10 23.16 -32.67
N ASP A 217 -0.77 24.20 -33.18
CA ASP A 217 -1.79 24.98 -32.50
C ASP A 217 -3.17 24.26 -32.39
N GLU A 218 -3.19 22.96 -32.43
CA GLU A 218 -4.41 22.18 -32.22
C GLU A 218 -4.90 22.42 -30.77
N SER A 219 -5.64 23.50 -30.58
CA SER A 219 -6.52 23.65 -29.44
C SER A 219 -7.65 22.65 -29.62
N ALA A 220 -7.46 21.47 -29.11
CA ALA A 220 -8.44 20.41 -29.28
C ALA A 220 -9.66 20.73 -28.43
N LYS A 221 -10.73 21.05 -29.08
CA LYS A 221 -12.10 20.88 -28.57
C LYS A 221 -12.40 19.39 -28.69
N ASP A 222 -11.97 18.57 -27.73
CA ASP A 222 -11.94 17.19 -28.07
C ASP A 222 -12.78 16.36 -27.13
N TYR A 223 -13.94 16.08 -27.61
CA TYR A 223 -14.66 14.90 -27.26
C TYR A 223 -13.89 13.69 -27.78
N VAL A 224 -13.63 12.70 -26.95
CA VAL A 224 -12.95 11.45 -27.31
C VAL A 224 -13.85 10.29 -26.99
N ASP A 225 -14.21 9.48 -27.98
CA ASP A 225 -14.89 8.21 -27.74
C ASP A 225 -13.89 7.11 -27.52
N ILE A 226 -13.95 6.44 -26.37
CA ILE A 226 -13.15 5.27 -26.05
C ILE A 226 -14.06 4.06 -26.00
N ILE A 227 -13.85 3.11 -26.91
CA ILE A 227 -14.70 1.94 -27.11
C ILE A 227 -13.84 0.68 -27.05
N ALA A 228 -14.34 -0.38 -26.42
CA ALA A 228 -13.72 -1.71 -26.52
C ALA A 228 -14.44 -2.56 -27.56
N LEU A 229 -13.67 -3.22 -28.40
CA LEU A 229 -14.14 -4.16 -29.42
C LEU A 229 -13.52 -5.54 -29.16
N ASP A 230 -14.24 -6.60 -29.56
CA ASP A 230 -13.62 -7.93 -29.65
C ASP A 230 -12.65 -8.02 -30.85
N VAL A 231 -11.98 -9.14 -31.00
CA VAL A 231 -11.01 -9.36 -32.10
C VAL A 231 -11.68 -9.47 -33.46
N GLN A 232 -13.00 -9.61 -33.52
CA GLN A 232 -13.82 -9.59 -34.73
C GLN A 232 -14.31 -8.17 -35.08
N GLY A 233 -14.11 -7.20 -34.21
CA GLY A 233 -14.52 -5.81 -34.38
C GLY A 233 -15.92 -5.48 -33.87
N ASN A 234 -16.56 -6.38 -33.12
CA ASN A 234 -17.84 -6.09 -32.47
C ASN A 234 -17.61 -5.31 -31.18
N GLN A 235 -18.44 -4.31 -30.91
CA GLN A 235 -18.34 -3.52 -29.70
C GLN A 235 -18.74 -4.36 -28.48
N ILE A 236 -17.85 -4.44 -27.48
CA ILE A 236 -18.07 -5.15 -26.23
C ILE A 236 -18.25 -4.22 -25.04
N SER A 237 -17.75 -2.99 -25.11
CA SER A 237 -17.97 -1.98 -24.07
C SER A 237 -17.80 -0.58 -24.61
N MET A 238 -18.48 0.40 -23.97
CA MET A 238 -18.16 1.82 -24.02
C MET A 238 -17.44 2.22 -22.73
N GLY A 239 -16.50 3.15 -22.82
CA GLY A 239 -15.76 3.66 -21.69
C GLY A 239 -16.26 5.01 -21.23
N ASP A 240 -16.11 5.24 -19.94
CA ASP A 240 -16.11 6.57 -19.36
C ASP A 240 -14.69 7.13 -19.43
N TRP A 241 -14.56 8.43 -19.65
CA TRP A 241 -13.24 9.06 -19.71
C TRP A 241 -13.23 10.45 -19.08
N ILE A 242 -12.07 10.86 -18.60
CA ILE A 242 -11.82 12.16 -17.98
C ILE A 242 -10.53 12.72 -18.55
N CYS A 243 -10.57 13.97 -19.01
CA CYS A 243 -9.36 14.68 -19.40
C CYS A 243 -8.58 15.09 -18.14
N MET A 244 -7.37 14.54 -17.96
CA MET A 244 -6.50 14.83 -16.81
C MET A 244 -5.70 16.13 -16.98
N GLY A 245 -5.73 16.76 -18.15
CA GLY A 245 -5.02 17.99 -18.47
C GLY A 245 -3.98 17.84 -19.57
N GLU A 246 -3.28 18.94 -19.83
CA GLU A 246 -2.16 18.99 -20.78
C GLU A 246 -0.85 19.15 -20.01
N GLU A 247 0.16 18.38 -20.37
CA GLU A 247 1.48 18.48 -19.76
C GLU A 247 2.59 18.38 -20.81
N LEU A 248 3.77 18.86 -20.46
CA LEU A 248 4.98 18.58 -21.22
C LEU A 248 5.41 17.13 -20.90
N ASP A 249 5.62 16.37 -21.97
CA ASP A 249 6.13 15.02 -21.80
C ASP A 249 7.52 15.05 -21.16
N THR A 250 7.70 14.21 -20.17
CA THR A 250 8.95 14.09 -19.40
C THR A 250 9.96 13.11 -20.01
N ASP A 251 9.67 12.55 -21.20
CA ASP A 251 10.62 11.67 -21.86
C ASP A 251 11.90 12.45 -22.22
N PRO A 252 13.06 12.06 -21.66
CA PRO A 252 14.33 12.75 -21.94
C PRO A 252 14.74 12.71 -23.44
N ALA A 253 14.20 11.76 -24.20
CA ALA A 253 14.45 11.69 -25.64
C ALA A 253 13.61 12.69 -26.47
N LEU A 254 12.58 13.29 -25.85
CA LEU A 254 11.65 14.20 -26.50
C LEU A 254 11.31 15.37 -25.59
N PRO A 255 12.28 16.15 -25.13
CA PRO A 255 12.04 17.24 -24.20
C PRO A 255 11.09 18.28 -24.79
N GLY A 256 10.03 18.58 -24.07
CA GLY A 256 9.07 19.62 -24.42
C GLY A 256 7.98 19.22 -25.40
N LEU A 257 7.78 17.93 -25.68
CA LEU A 257 6.59 17.47 -26.40
C LEU A 257 5.36 17.71 -25.51
N ARG A 258 4.37 18.48 -26.01
CA ARG A 258 3.09 18.64 -25.31
C ARG A 258 2.21 17.42 -25.57
N VAL A 259 1.63 16.90 -24.48
CA VAL A 259 0.69 15.78 -24.53
C VAL A 259 -0.56 16.11 -23.73
N ARG A 260 -1.72 15.67 -24.20
CA ARG A 260 -2.96 15.66 -23.44
C ARG A 260 -3.14 14.28 -22.84
N LYS A 261 -3.32 14.21 -21.52
CA LYS A 261 -3.61 12.97 -20.79
C LYS A 261 -5.11 12.78 -20.56
N ILE A 262 -5.61 11.62 -20.91
CA ILE A 262 -7.01 11.22 -20.77
C ILE A 262 -7.01 9.91 -20.00
N SER A 263 -7.68 9.85 -18.85
CA SER A 263 -7.98 8.60 -18.14
C SER A 263 -9.27 8.02 -18.66
N TYR A 264 -9.34 6.71 -18.78
CA TYR A 264 -10.54 6.00 -19.18
C TYR A 264 -10.79 4.75 -18.34
N SER A 265 -12.06 4.35 -18.26
CA SER A 265 -12.52 3.10 -17.66
C SER A 265 -13.37 2.34 -18.67
N LEU A 266 -13.08 1.06 -18.87
CA LEU A 266 -13.81 0.16 -19.75
C LEU A 266 -14.31 -1.05 -18.98
N HIS A 267 -15.60 -1.30 -18.98
CA HIS A 267 -16.13 -2.58 -18.48
C HIS A 267 -16.06 -3.62 -19.59
N ILE A 268 -15.21 -4.62 -19.43
CA ILE A 268 -14.96 -5.64 -20.45
C ILE A 268 -15.33 -7.01 -19.87
N PRO A 269 -16.20 -7.78 -20.54
CA PRO A 269 -16.47 -9.16 -20.13
C PRO A 269 -15.18 -9.98 -20.18
N GLN A 270 -15.11 -11.11 -19.49
CA GLN A 270 -13.91 -11.96 -19.35
C GLN A 270 -13.35 -12.41 -20.71
N VAL A 271 -12.63 -11.54 -21.38
CA VAL A 271 -11.91 -11.81 -22.62
C VAL A 271 -10.41 -11.56 -22.45
N ASP A 272 -9.60 -12.44 -23.01
CA ASP A 272 -8.13 -12.37 -22.90
C ASP A 272 -7.52 -11.33 -23.83
N THR A 273 -8.23 -10.97 -24.89
CA THR A 273 -7.75 -10.08 -25.95
C THR A 273 -8.91 -9.24 -26.46
N PHE A 274 -8.69 -7.93 -26.53
CA PHE A 274 -9.67 -6.96 -26.99
C PHE A 274 -8.97 -5.80 -27.70
N ILE A 275 -9.75 -4.98 -28.40
CA ILE A 275 -9.28 -3.80 -29.11
C ILE A 275 -9.83 -2.57 -28.39
N VAL A 276 -8.93 -1.66 -27.95
CA VAL A 276 -9.31 -0.32 -27.52
C VAL A 276 -9.29 0.59 -28.73
N TRP A 277 -10.44 1.21 -29.02
CA TRP A 277 -10.60 2.14 -30.11
C TRP A 277 -10.85 3.54 -29.59
N VAL A 278 -9.95 4.47 -29.92
CA VAL A 278 -10.04 5.87 -29.55
C VAL A 278 -10.44 6.67 -30.78
N LYS A 279 -11.56 7.33 -30.73
CA LYS A 279 -12.08 8.17 -31.81
C LYS A 279 -12.16 9.62 -31.38
N PHE A 280 -11.90 10.51 -32.32
CA PHE A 280 -12.15 11.93 -32.19
C PHE A 280 -13.31 12.29 -33.13
N PRO A 281 -14.57 12.34 -32.65
CA PRO A 281 -15.75 12.48 -33.48
C PRO A 281 -15.76 13.70 -34.39
N ASP A 282 -15.10 14.78 -33.96
CA ASP A 282 -15.03 16.02 -34.72
C ASP A 282 -13.85 16.07 -35.72
N SER A 283 -13.14 14.98 -35.89
CA SER A 283 -12.00 14.87 -36.82
C SER A 283 -11.91 13.47 -37.41
N ASP A 284 -11.22 13.33 -38.54
CA ASP A 284 -10.91 12.01 -39.13
C ASP A 284 -9.85 11.22 -38.33
N ARG A 285 -9.49 11.69 -37.14
CA ARG A 285 -8.53 11.01 -36.26
C ARG A 285 -9.19 9.84 -35.56
N GLN A 286 -8.59 8.69 -35.71
CA GLN A 286 -8.94 7.49 -34.98
C GLN A 286 -7.72 6.63 -34.78
N ASP A 287 -7.64 5.95 -33.64
CA ASP A 287 -6.57 5.02 -33.35
C ASP A 287 -7.15 3.77 -32.67
N SER A 288 -6.59 2.61 -32.99
CA SER A 288 -7.00 1.36 -32.40
C SER A 288 -5.82 0.53 -31.94
N PHE A 289 -5.99 -0.13 -30.80
CA PHE A 289 -4.94 -0.87 -30.14
C PHE A 289 -5.44 -2.25 -29.74
N LEU A 290 -4.69 -3.28 -30.08
CA LEU A 290 -4.92 -4.62 -29.58
C LEU A 290 -4.30 -4.75 -28.18
N CYS A 291 -5.13 -4.98 -27.18
CA CYS A 291 -4.72 -5.24 -25.81
C CYS A 291 -4.88 -6.73 -25.51
N SER A 292 -3.86 -7.34 -24.94
CA SER A 292 -3.92 -8.72 -24.44
C SER A 292 -3.60 -8.72 -22.96
N LEU A 293 -4.43 -9.40 -22.16
CA LEU A 293 -4.14 -9.64 -20.75
C LEU A 293 -2.98 -10.64 -20.63
N PRO A 294 -1.99 -10.36 -19.76
CA PRO A 294 -0.93 -11.32 -19.52
C PRO A 294 -1.47 -12.60 -18.87
N PRO A 295 -0.88 -13.75 -19.18
CA PRO A 295 -1.21 -15.00 -18.47
C PRO A 295 -1.08 -14.90 -16.95
N GLN A 296 -0.20 -14.03 -16.46
CA GLN A 296 0.01 -13.72 -15.06
C GLN A 296 -1.22 -13.04 -14.41
N THR A 297 -2.04 -12.32 -15.19
CA THR A 297 -3.28 -11.73 -14.68
C THR A 297 -4.27 -12.80 -14.24
N HIS A 298 -4.37 -13.91 -14.97
CA HIS A 298 -5.15 -15.08 -14.55
C HIS A 298 -4.56 -15.74 -13.31
N LEU A 299 -3.23 -15.82 -13.22
CA LEU A 299 -2.54 -16.35 -12.05
C LEU A 299 -2.75 -15.43 -10.84
N MET A 300 -2.68 -14.12 -11.03
CA MET A 300 -2.95 -13.13 -9.99
C MET A 300 -4.43 -13.16 -9.58
N ARG A 301 -5.37 -13.23 -10.51
CA ARG A 301 -6.80 -13.44 -10.22
C ARG A 301 -7.00 -14.69 -9.35
N HIS A 302 -6.31 -15.77 -9.65
CA HIS A 302 -6.41 -17.03 -8.91
C HIS A 302 -5.70 -16.96 -7.55
N GLN A 303 -4.53 -16.33 -7.46
CA GLN A 303 -3.79 -16.11 -6.22
C GLN A 303 -4.53 -15.18 -5.27
N TRP A 304 -5.20 -14.16 -5.78
CA TRP A 304 -6.00 -13.24 -4.97
C TRP A 304 -7.30 -13.88 -4.48
N ALA A 305 -7.92 -14.72 -5.30
CA ALA A 305 -9.07 -15.51 -4.88
C ALA A 305 -8.72 -16.57 -3.82
N THR A 306 -7.44 -16.98 -3.75
CA THR A 306 -6.97 -18.03 -2.82
C THR A 306 -6.20 -17.49 -1.61
N GLN A 307 -6.09 -16.16 -1.44
CA GLN A 307 -5.42 -15.53 -0.28
C GLN A 307 -3.96 -15.96 -0.05
N THR A 308 -3.21 -16.28 -1.06
CA THR A 308 -1.84 -16.70 -0.85
C THR A 308 -0.83 -15.70 -1.38
N GLU A 309 -0.19 -15.13 -0.50
CA GLU A 309 1.15 -14.71 -0.16
C GLU A 309 1.24 -13.25 0.26
N PRO A 310 1.55 -13.03 1.54
CA PRO A 310 2.17 -11.79 1.96
C PRO A 310 3.57 -11.68 1.32
N ALA A 311 4.05 -10.46 1.23
CA ALA A 311 5.27 -10.00 0.56
C ALA A 311 6.61 -10.70 0.91
N CYS A 312 6.56 -11.85 1.53
CA CYS A 312 7.72 -12.66 1.90
C CYS A 312 7.70 -13.95 1.09
N ALA A 313 8.45 -14.00 -0.01
CA ALA A 313 8.72 -15.27 -0.68
C ALA A 313 9.25 -16.27 0.35
N ALA A 314 8.60 -17.42 0.49
CA ALA A 314 8.81 -18.40 1.57
C ALA A 314 10.28 -18.85 1.75
N GLY A 315 11.11 -18.76 0.71
CA GLY A 315 12.53 -19.11 0.78
C GLY A 315 13.43 -18.04 1.40
N ASP A 316 13.04 -16.77 1.37
CA ASP A 316 13.83 -15.66 1.95
C ASP A 316 13.56 -15.52 3.45
N TYR A 317 12.34 -15.84 3.91
CA TYR A 317 11.96 -15.67 5.32
C TYR A 317 12.73 -16.60 6.28
N ASP A 318 12.81 -17.91 6.03
CA ASP A 318 13.52 -18.85 6.92
C ASP A 318 14.98 -18.42 7.09
N LYS A 319 15.64 -18.02 6.01
CA LYS A 319 17.02 -17.49 6.06
C LYS A 319 17.09 -16.18 6.83
N TRP A 320 16.17 -15.25 6.58
CA TRP A 320 16.12 -13.95 7.26
C TRP A 320 15.91 -14.13 8.77
N PHE A 321 14.93 -14.97 9.17
CA PHE A 321 14.64 -15.28 10.56
C PHE A 321 15.90 -15.82 11.26
N ARG A 322 16.52 -16.87 10.72
CA ARG A 322 17.72 -17.50 11.30
C ARG A 322 18.92 -16.58 11.41
N THR A 323 19.04 -15.60 10.51
CA THR A 323 20.25 -14.75 10.44
C THR A 323 20.05 -13.35 11.02
N ARG A 324 18.79 -12.89 11.19
CA ARG A 324 18.47 -11.52 11.58
C ARG A 324 17.65 -11.43 12.87
N GLN A 325 16.71 -12.35 13.06
CA GLN A 325 15.77 -12.34 14.19
C GLN A 325 16.23 -13.21 15.34
N ARG A 326 16.71 -14.40 15.05
CA ARG A 326 17.08 -15.38 16.06
C ARG A 326 18.27 -14.93 16.89
N ALA A 327 18.19 -15.13 18.22
CA ALA A 327 19.30 -14.81 19.11
C ALA A 327 20.52 -15.69 18.83
N SER A 328 21.70 -15.08 18.77
CA SER A 328 22.95 -15.79 18.67
C SER A 328 23.32 -16.54 19.98
N ALA A 329 24.17 -17.55 19.91
CA ALA A 329 24.62 -18.27 21.10
C ALA A 329 25.25 -17.36 22.16
N ASN A 330 25.99 -16.33 21.72
CA ASN A 330 26.60 -15.34 22.61
C ASN A 330 25.55 -14.46 23.32
N GLU A 331 24.49 -14.03 22.59
CA GLU A 331 23.40 -13.29 23.19
C GLU A 331 22.67 -14.13 24.23
N LEU A 332 22.35 -15.39 23.92
CA LEU A 332 21.70 -16.31 24.87
C LEU A 332 22.55 -16.52 26.13
N GLU A 333 23.86 -16.57 26.01
CA GLU A 333 24.77 -16.66 27.16
C GLU A 333 24.76 -15.39 28.01
N ILE A 334 24.75 -14.21 27.37
CA ILE A 334 24.63 -12.91 28.06
C ILE A 334 23.29 -12.85 28.81
N GLN A 335 22.20 -13.21 28.16
CA GLN A 335 20.88 -13.20 28.75
C GLN A 335 20.77 -14.08 30.00
N GLN A 336 21.40 -15.26 29.99
CA GLN A 336 21.39 -16.14 31.14
C GLN A 336 22.12 -15.55 32.38
N ARG A 337 22.99 -14.58 32.16
CA ARG A 337 23.76 -13.90 33.24
C ARG A 337 23.16 -12.56 33.63
N THR A 338 22.21 -12.06 32.83
CA THR A 338 21.54 -10.78 33.08
C THR A 338 20.65 -10.89 34.29
N VAL A 339 20.77 -9.93 35.21
CA VAL A 339 19.92 -9.80 36.38
C VAL A 339 19.05 -8.57 36.18
N PHE A 340 17.76 -8.75 36.26
CA PHE A 340 16.77 -7.69 36.18
C PHE A 340 16.40 -7.18 37.60
N ASP A 341 16.03 -5.90 37.71
CA ASP A 341 15.55 -5.32 38.95
C ASP A 341 14.21 -5.95 39.37
N VAL A 342 13.29 -6.13 38.41
CA VAL A 342 12.02 -6.84 38.60
C VAL A 342 12.14 -8.22 37.94
N GLN A 343 11.95 -9.27 38.73
CA GLN A 343 12.09 -10.66 38.28
C GLN A 343 10.77 -11.44 38.42
N PRO A 344 9.78 -11.17 37.53
CA PRO A 344 8.47 -11.81 37.65
C PRO A 344 8.57 -13.32 37.45
N LYS A 345 7.76 -14.08 38.19
CA LYS A 345 7.55 -15.50 37.93
C LYS A 345 6.49 -15.70 36.85
N TYR A 346 6.78 -16.51 35.84
CA TYR A 346 5.83 -16.87 34.80
C TYR A 346 5.21 -18.24 35.05
N SER A 347 3.88 -18.36 34.95
CA SER A 347 3.17 -19.63 34.87
C SER A 347 2.77 -19.91 33.44
N ILE A 348 3.43 -20.85 32.78
CA ILE A 348 3.13 -21.25 31.40
C ILE A 348 2.09 -22.37 31.45
N ILE A 349 0.89 -22.13 30.96
CA ILE A 349 -0.27 -23.01 30.99
C ILE A 349 -0.40 -23.71 29.64
N VAL A 350 -0.43 -25.04 29.68
CA VAL A 350 -0.51 -25.88 28.48
C VAL A 350 -1.62 -26.94 28.64
N PRO A 351 -2.77 -26.78 28.01
CA PRO A 351 -3.79 -27.83 27.96
C PRO A 351 -3.36 -28.95 27.01
N LEU A 352 -3.41 -30.21 27.51
CA LEU A 352 -3.05 -31.40 26.76
C LEU A 352 -4.29 -32.21 26.43
N TYR A 353 -4.56 -32.48 25.16
CA TYR A 353 -5.61 -33.36 24.71
C TYR A 353 -5.11 -34.24 23.55
N LYS A 354 -4.97 -35.57 23.84
CA LYS A 354 -4.43 -36.55 22.87
C LYS A 354 -3.13 -36.10 22.21
N THR A 355 -2.30 -35.37 22.97
CA THR A 355 -1.08 -34.73 22.48
C THR A 355 -0.08 -35.77 22.01
N PRO A 356 0.44 -35.67 20.76
CA PRO A 356 1.53 -36.53 20.29
C PRO A 356 2.79 -36.31 21.15
N ILE A 357 3.39 -37.42 21.61
CA ILE A 357 4.55 -37.39 22.53
C ILE A 357 5.72 -36.56 22.00
N GLN A 358 5.96 -36.61 20.70
CA GLN A 358 7.02 -35.83 20.05
C GLN A 358 6.78 -34.31 20.16
N PHE A 359 5.54 -33.85 20.10
CA PHE A 359 5.19 -32.44 20.23
C PHE A 359 5.26 -31.99 21.68
N LEU A 360 4.74 -32.80 22.61
CA LEU A 360 4.89 -32.56 24.05
C LEU A 360 6.37 -32.35 24.43
N HIS A 361 7.27 -33.23 23.94
CA HIS A 361 8.71 -33.08 24.23
C HIS A 361 9.31 -31.83 23.59
N ALA A 362 8.95 -31.52 22.34
CA ALA A 362 9.46 -30.32 21.66
C ALA A 362 9.00 -29.02 22.36
N MET A 363 7.74 -28.96 22.76
CA MET A 363 7.17 -27.85 23.53
C MET A 363 7.87 -27.69 24.87
N ALA A 364 7.93 -28.78 25.70
CA ALA A 364 8.58 -28.74 27.01
C ALA A 364 10.08 -28.42 26.93
N ASP A 365 10.79 -28.94 25.94
CA ASP A 365 12.20 -28.65 25.71
C ASP A 365 12.39 -27.15 25.34
N SER A 366 11.47 -26.51 24.61
CA SER A 366 11.53 -25.07 24.29
C SER A 366 11.39 -24.20 25.54
N VAL A 367 10.53 -24.61 26.49
CA VAL A 367 10.37 -23.95 27.78
C VAL A 367 11.58 -24.17 28.68
N MET A 368 12.10 -25.38 28.76
CA MET A 368 13.31 -25.68 29.57
C MET A 368 14.55 -24.93 29.08
N LYS A 369 14.60 -24.56 27.78
CA LYS A 369 15.70 -23.80 27.17
C LYS A 369 15.61 -22.30 27.38
N GLN A 370 14.54 -21.78 27.98
CA GLN A 370 14.40 -20.34 28.23
C GLN A 370 15.62 -19.77 28.98
N THR A 371 16.16 -18.67 28.52
CA THR A 371 17.30 -17.97 29.14
C THR A 371 16.91 -17.36 30.48
N TYR A 372 15.69 -16.85 30.59
CA TYR A 372 15.10 -16.43 31.85
C TYR A 372 14.59 -17.65 32.66
N ARG A 373 14.92 -17.75 33.96
CA ARG A 373 14.81 -18.99 34.71
C ARG A 373 13.62 -19.06 35.68
N ASN A 374 12.98 -17.92 36.00
CA ASN A 374 11.91 -17.84 36.99
C ASN A 374 10.54 -18.15 36.36
N TRP A 375 10.28 -19.41 36.08
CA TRP A 375 9.06 -19.89 35.48
C TRP A 375 8.62 -21.26 36.09
N GLU A 376 7.33 -21.54 35.94
CA GLU A 376 6.75 -22.87 36.10
C GLU A 376 5.97 -23.26 34.83
N LEU A 377 5.95 -24.53 34.50
CA LEU A 377 5.19 -25.10 33.38
C LEU A 377 4.07 -25.97 33.93
N LEU A 378 2.83 -25.60 33.65
CA LEU A 378 1.62 -26.24 34.15
C LEU A 378 0.95 -27.05 33.04
N LEU A 379 1.08 -28.37 33.07
CA LEU A 379 0.51 -29.28 32.10
C LEU A 379 -0.88 -29.73 32.56
N VAL A 380 -1.93 -29.33 31.86
CA VAL A 380 -3.32 -29.71 32.17
C VAL A 380 -3.70 -30.91 31.30
N ASN A 381 -3.55 -32.09 31.81
CA ASN A 381 -3.81 -33.30 31.05
C ASN A 381 -5.30 -33.69 31.06
N ALA A 382 -5.95 -33.50 29.92
CA ALA A 382 -7.36 -33.82 29.69
C ALA A 382 -7.54 -35.17 28.95
N SER A 383 -6.55 -36.06 29.02
CA SER A 383 -6.59 -37.40 28.38
C SER A 383 -6.10 -38.46 29.36
N PRO A 384 -6.79 -38.68 30.50
CA PRO A 384 -6.39 -39.67 31.51
C PRO A 384 -6.32 -41.10 30.98
N GLU A 385 -7.05 -41.39 29.90
CA GLU A 385 -7.11 -42.66 29.25
C GLU A 385 -5.87 -42.99 28.39
N VAL A 386 -5.01 -42.02 28.08
CA VAL A 386 -3.83 -42.17 27.22
C VAL A 386 -2.59 -42.46 28.07
N ALA A 387 -2.32 -43.75 28.34
CA ALA A 387 -1.25 -44.19 29.25
C ALA A 387 0.15 -43.67 28.86
N ASP A 388 0.47 -43.67 27.56
CA ASP A 388 1.78 -43.20 27.08
C ASP A 388 1.97 -41.68 27.33
N LEU A 389 0.90 -40.90 27.18
CA LEU A 389 0.91 -39.45 27.47
C LEU A 389 1.13 -39.21 28.97
N ASN A 390 0.42 -39.93 29.82
CA ASN A 390 0.58 -39.84 31.28
C ASN A 390 2.02 -40.17 31.70
N GLN A 391 2.60 -41.28 31.18
CA GLN A 391 3.98 -41.61 31.44
C GLN A 391 4.99 -40.56 30.95
N ALA A 392 4.73 -39.92 29.80
CA ALA A 392 5.59 -38.85 29.26
C ALA A 392 5.54 -37.60 30.15
N VAL A 393 4.34 -37.23 30.62
CA VAL A 393 4.14 -36.12 31.57
C VAL A 393 4.89 -36.37 32.87
N ASP A 394 4.72 -37.56 33.47
CA ASP A 394 5.41 -37.97 34.71
C ASP A 394 6.94 -37.88 34.57
N LYS A 395 7.50 -38.31 33.43
CA LYS A 395 8.92 -38.21 33.11
C LYS A 395 9.39 -36.77 33.01
N LEU A 396 8.61 -35.86 32.42
CA LEU A 396 8.94 -34.46 32.35
C LEU A 396 8.96 -33.82 33.75
N CYS A 397 7.98 -34.08 34.58
CA CYS A 397 7.94 -33.58 35.96
C CYS A 397 9.11 -34.12 36.82
N ALA A 398 9.51 -35.35 36.61
CA ALA A 398 10.69 -35.93 37.27
C ALA A 398 12.02 -35.31 36.79
N LYS A 399 12.07 -34.83 35.55
CA LYS A 399 13.26 -34.21 34.92
C LYS A 399 13.50 -32.79 35.42
N ASP A 400 12.45 -31.99 35.63
CA ASP A 400 12.53 -30.60 36.08
C ASP A 400 11.40 -30.27 37.05
N HIS A 401 11.73 -29.95 38.30
CA HIS A 401 10.77 -29.67 39.38
C HIS A 401 9.87 -28.44 39.13
N ARG A 402 10.20 -27.60 38.16
CA ARG A 402 9.37 -26.46 37.70
C ARG A 402 8.21 -26.91 36.82
N ILE A 403 8.23 -28.14 36.34
CA ILE A 403 7.13 -28.73 35.54
C ILE A 403 6.20 -29.44 36.52
N GLN A 404 4.94 -29.05 36.50
CA GLN A 404 3.86 -29.60 37.29
C GLN A 404 2.72 -30.01 36.37
N HIS A 405 1.87 -30.92 36.80
CA HIS A 405 0.70 -31.28 36.03
C HIS A 405 -0.54 -31.49 36.94
N VAL A 406 -1.70 -31.29 36.32
CA VAL A 406 -2.98 -31.76 36.84
C VAL A 406 -3.63 -32.64 35.77
N THR A 407 -4.13 -33.82 36.19
CA THR A 407 -4.85 -34.71 35.31
C THR A 407 -6.34 -34.60 35.58
N LEU A 408 -7.11 -34.24 34.56
CA LEU A 408 -8.56 -34.10 34.64
C LEU A 408 -9.25 -35.45 34.52
N GLU A 409 -10.43 -35.61 35.13
CA GLU A 409 -11.22 -36.85 35.00
C GLU A 409 -11.64 -37.12 33.53
N LYS A 410 -11.87 -36.05 32.75
CA LYS A 410 -12.24 -36.12 31.35
C LYS A 410 -11.94 -34.77 30.65
N ASN A 411 -11.87 -34.82 29.33
CA ASN A 411 -11.81 -33.57 28.54
C ASN A 411 -13.11 -32.76 28.68
N GLN A 412 -12.98 -31.48 29.02
CA GLN A 412 -14.08 -30.54 29.23
C GLN A 412 -14.20 -29.49 28.08
N GLY A 413 -13.27 -29.49 27.12
CA GLY A 413 -13.09 -28.46 26.10
C GLY A 413 -11.87 -27.61 26.41
N ILE A 414 -11.34 -26.93 25.40
CA ILE A 414 -10.08 -26.18 25.54
C ILE A 414 -10.22 -25.05 26.57
N THR A 415 -11.32 -24.35 26.59
CA THR A 415 -11.62 -23.25 27.52
C THR A 415 -11.56 -23.70 28.96
N LEU A 416 -12.35 -24.73 29.31
CA LEU A 416 -12.43 -25.21 30.69
C LEU A 416 -11.14 -25.92 31.14
N ASN A 417 -10.45 -26.63 30.21
CA ASN A 417 -9.15 -27.23 30.53
C ASN A 417 -8.11 -26.14 30.86
N THR A 418 -8.08 -25.06 30.09
CA THR A 418 -7.19 -23.91 30.36
C THR A 418 -7.51 -23.24 31.69
N ASN A 419 -8.79 -23.11 32.05
CA ASN A 419 -9.23 -22.55 33.33
C ASN A 419 -8.68 -23.34 34.53
N GLU A 420 -8.55 -24.67 34.44
CA GLU A 420 -7.94 -25.46 35.51
C GLU A 420 -6.45 -25.13 35.71
N GLY A 421 -5.73 -24.84 34.62
CA GLY A 421 -4.35 -24.37 34.67
C GLY A 421 -4.25 -22.96 35.33
N ILE A 422 -5.17 -22.05 35.00
CA ILE A 422 -5.22 -20.71 35.59
C ILE A 422 -5.42 -20.78 37.12
N LYS A 423 -6.29 -21.69 37.60
CA LYS A 423 -6.58 -21.83 39.02
C LYS A 423 -5.37 -22.27 39.88
N ILE A 424 -4.46 -23.04 39.29
CA ILE A 424 -3.27 -23.55 40.02
C ILE A 424 -2.01 -22.70 39.79
N ALA A 425 -2.08 -21.73 38.91
CA ALA A 425 -0.95 -20.85 38.56
C ALA A 425 -0.54 -19.96 39.73
N SER A 426 0.77 -19.95 40.02
CA SER A 426 1.33 -19.20 41.17
C SER A 426 2.29 -18.07 40.72
N GLY A 427 2.50 -17.88 39.43
CA GLY A 427 3.35 -16.82 38.87
C GLY A 427 2.72 -15.44 38.89
N ASP A 428 3.54 -14.43 38.74
CA ASP A 428 3.11 -13.03 38.61
C ASP A 428 2.46 -12.74 37.26
N PHE A 429 2.84 -13.52 36.22
CA PHE A 429 2.28 -13.48 34.88
C PHE A 429 1.88 -14.89 34.41
N LEU A 430 0.74 -14.98 33.75
CA LEU A 430 0.20 -16.20 33.15
C LEU A 430 0.45 -16.15 31.63
N CYS A 431 1.02 -17.21 31.08
CA CYS A 431 1.32 -17.35 29.65
C CYS A 431 0.54 -18.53 29.09
N PHE A 432 -0.01 -18.38 27.89
CA PHE A 432 -0.80 -19.43 27.23
C PHE A 432 0.01 -20.00 26.06
N LEU A 433 0.25 -21.31 26.09
CA LEU A 433 1.06 -22.00 25.07
C LEU A 433 0.34 -23.28 24.64
N ASP A 434 0.25 -23.48 23.34
CA ASP A 434 -0.34 -24.68 22.76
C ASP A 434 0.63 -25.89 22.85
N HIS A 435 0.05 -27.08 23.01
CA HIS A 435 0.80 -28.31 23.31
C HIS A 435 1.70 -28.82 22.17
N ASP A 436 1.52 -28.36 20.96
CA ASP A 436 2.23 -28.72 19.73
C ASP A 436 3.20 -27.65 19.23
N ASP A 437 3.22 -26.47 19.86
CA ASP A 437 4.00 -25.33 19.46
C ASP A 437 5.33 -25.19 20.20
N VAL A 438 6.17 -24.26 19.78
CA VAL A 438 7.48 -24.04 20.41
C VAL A 438 7.81 -22.55 20.55
N LEU A 439 8.57 -22.22 21.60
CA LEU A 439 9.07 -20.89 21.86
C LEU A 439 10.53 -20.72 21.45
N GLU A 440 10.94 -19.53 21.01
CA GLU A 440 12.36 -19.16 20.97
C GLU A 440 12.96 -19.09 22.39
N PRO A 441 14.26 -19.41 22.57
CA PRO A 441 14.88 -19.55 23.88
C PRO A 441 14.87 -18.27 24.73
N ASP A 442 14.63 -17.11 24.14
CA ASP A 442 14.66 -15.80 24.81
C ASP A 442 13.29 -15.14 24.94
N ALA A 443 12.20 -15.86 24.72
CA ALA A 443 10.84 -15.31 24.81
C ALA A 443 10.56 -14.67 26.18
N LEU A 444 10.80 -15.40 27.27
CA LEU A 444 10.61 -14.88 28.62
C LEU A 444 11.61 -13.78 29.02
N PHE A 445 12.83 -13.81 28.44
CA PHE A 445 13.79 -12.75 28.65
C PHE A 445 13.32 -11.43 28.03
N CYS A 446 12.84 -11.47 26.80
CA CYS A 446 12.29 -10.30 26.12
C CYS A 446 11.11 -9.70 26.88
N TYR A 447 10.20 -10.53 27.36
CA TYR A 447 9.06 -10.09 28.17
C TYR A 447 9.48 -9.51 29.52
N THR A 448 10.46 -10.13 30.19
CA THR A 448 11.01 -9.59 31.46
C THR A 448 11.67 -8.23 31.24
N ARG A 449 12.40 -8.05 30.15
CA ARG A 449 12.97 -6.76 29.78
C ARG A 449 11.89 -5.72 29.57
N ALA A 450 10.84 -6.03 28.79
CA ALA A 450 9.73 -5.13 28.54
C ALA A 450 9.02 -4.70 29.83
N ILE A 451 8.83 -5.61 30.78
CA ILE A 451 8.24 -5.32 32.11
C ILE A 451 9.15 -4.40 32.93
N ASN A 452 10.49 -4.52 32.81
CA ASN A 452 11.40 -3.64 33.51
C ASN A 452 11.47 -2.25 32.87
N GLU A 453 11.34 -2.16 31.54
CA GLU A 453 11.27 -0.90 30.79
C GLU A 453 9.92 -0.18 31.06
N HIS A 454 8.83 -0.95 31.15
CA HIS A 454 7.45 -0.47 31.40
C HIS A 454 6.79 -1.25 32.55
N PRO A 455 7.00 -0.85 33.81
CA PRO A 455 6.47 -1.60 34.96
C PRO A 455 4.94 -1.73 35.02
N ASP A 456 4.22 -0.84 34.33
CA ASP A 456 2.76 -0.88 34.21
C ASP A 456 2.23 -1.89 33.17
N THR A 457 3.12 -2.65 32.52
CA THR A 457 2.75 -3.69 31.57
C THR A 457 1.86 -4.74 32.23
N ASP A 458 0.66 -4.87 31.72
CA ASP A 458 -0.33 -5.83 32.24
C ASP A 458 -0.60 -6.97 31.23
N MET A 459 -0.39 -6.71 29.94
CA MET A 459 -0.54 -7.68 28.86
C MET A 459 0.64 -7.61 27.90
N LEU A 460 1.11 -8.78 27.41
CA LEU A 460 2.17 -8.88 26.39
C LEU A 460 1.76 -9.89 25.33
N TYR A 461 2.21 -9.64 24.10
CA TYR A 461 2.17 -10.58 22.97
C TYR A 461 3.36 -10.32 22.05
N CYS A 462 3.66 -11.28 21.16
CA CYS A 462 4.79 -11.16 20.24
C CYS A 462 4.39 -11.53 18.82
N ASP A 463 5.30 -11.28 17.87
CA ASP A 463 5.19 -11.81 16.53
C ASP A 463 5.32 -13.34 16.53
N GLU A 464 4.70 -13.97 15.55
CA GLU A 464 4.72 -15.42 15.38
C GLU A 464 4.98 -15.81 13.92
N ASP A 465 5.31 -17.07 13.70
CA ASP A 465 5.41 -17.67 12.37
C ASP A 465 4.92 -19.11 12.38
N LYS A 466 4.95 -19.75 11.23
CA LYS A 466 4.63 -21.17 11.11
C LYS A 466 5.90 -22.02 11.01
N LEU A 467 5.94 -23.08 11.80
CA LEU A 467 6.99 -24.11 11.75
C LEU A 467 6.48 -25.35 10.99
N ASP A 468 6.93 -25.51 9.75
CA ASP A 468 6.57 -26.64 8.89
C ASP A 468 7.81 -27.45 8.51
N ASN A 469 7.86 -28.72 8.94
CA ASN A 469 8.97 -29.66 8.65
C ASN A 469 10.36 -29.06 8.91
N GLY A 470 10.50 -28.27 9.99
CA GLY A 470 11.76 -27.63 10.41
C GLY A 470 12.12 -26.35 9.66
N LYS A 471 11.22 -25.82 8.81
CA LYS A 471 11.36 -24.52 8.15
C LYS A 471 10.38 -23.54 8.74
N TYR A 472 10.83 -22.31 8.92
CA TYR A 472 10.00 -21.17 9.32
C TYR A 472 9.40 -20.51 8.08
N ARG A 473 8.08 -20.21 8.15
CA ARG A 473 7.36 -19.62 7.04
C ARG A 473 6.16 -18.79 7.52
N GLU A 474 5.58 -18.01 6.63
CA GLU A 474 4.35 -17.26 6.86
C GLU A 474 4.39 -16.48 8.19
N PRO A 475 5.34 -15.52 8.34
CA PRO A 475 5.43 -14.73 9.55
C PRO A 475 4.17 -13.88 9.74
N PHE A 476 3.73 -13.76 10.97
CA PHE A 476 2.72 -12.82 11.40
C PHE A 476 3.39 -11.67 12.16
N PHE A 477 3.72 -10.61 11.44
CA PHE A 477 4.26 -9.38 12.02
C PHE A 477 3.10 -8.49 12.49
N LYS A 478 2.83 -8.55 13.77
CA LYS A 478 1.68 -7.90 14.40
C LYS A 478 1.89 -6.41 14.55
N THR A 479 0.81 -5.67 14.72
CA THR A 479 0.82 -4.25 15.05
C THR A 479 0.93 -4.06 16.58
N GLU A 480 1.25 -2.84 17.04
CA GLU A 480 1.01 -2.45 18.43
C GLU A 480 -0.46 -2.61 18.78
N TRP A 481 -0.80 -2.45 20.07
CA TRP A 481 -2.18 -2.63 20.53
C TRP A 481 -3.17 -1.82 19.67
N ASN A 482 -4.09 -2.51 19.04
CA ASN A 482 -4.99 -1.99 18.02
C ASN A 482 -6.41 -2.51 18.26
N PRO A 483 -7.17 -1.84 19.14
CA PRO A 483 -8.52 -2.26 19.51
C PRO A 483 -9.48 -2.38 18.33
N ASP A 484 -9.40 -1.49 17.33
CA ASP A 484 -10.31 -1.55 16.19
C ASP A 484 -10.00 -2.73 15.26
N LEU A 485 -8.73 -3.08 15.05
CA LEU A 485 -8.35 -4.28 14.33
C LEU A 485 -8.83 -5.55 15.06
N LEU A 486 -8.79 -5.53 16.41
CA LEU A 486 -9.24 -6.65 17.21
C LEU A 486 -10.75 -6.92 17.08
N LEU A 487 -11.57 -5.91 16.75
CA LEU A 487 -12.99 -6.11 16.44
C LEU A 487 -13.21 -6.93 15.16
N GLY A 488 -12.27 -6.87 14.22
CA GLY A 488 -12.36 -7.57 12.94
C GLY A 488 -11.72 -8.94 12.93
N MET A 489 -10.60 -9.11 13.66
CA MET A 489 -9.83 -10.34 13.72
C MET A 489 -9.03 -10.48 15.04
N ASN A 490 -8.86 -11.71 15.49
CA ASN A 490 -7.88 -11.98 16.56
C ASN A 490 -6.47 -11.95 16.00
N TYR A 491 -5.81 -10.77 16.04
CA TYR A 491 -4.43 -10.64 15.58
C TYR A 491 -3.39 -10.91 16.69
N VAL A 492 -3.82 -10.88 17.97
CA VAL A 492 -2.93 -11.08 19.12
C VAL A 492 -2.49 -12.54 19.21
N CYS A 493 -3.42 -13.49 19.15
CA CYS A 493 -3.19 -14.93 19.21
C CYS A 493 -2.14 -15.36 20.27
N HIS A 494 -0.88 -15.53 19.87
CA HIS A 494 0.22 -16.04 20.68
C HIS A 494 1.36 -14.98 20.78
N PHE A 495 2.26 -14.97 21.66
CA PHE A 495 2.31 -15.69 22.95
C PHE A 495 1.65 -14.82 24.02
N LEU A 496 0.32 -14.94 24.16
CA LEU A 496 -0.45 -14.10 25.08
C LEU A 496 0.04 -14.33 26.51
N THR A 497 0.42 -13.23 27.17
CA THR A 497 0.88 -13.22 28.55
C THR A 497 0.20 -12.08 29.30
N VAL A 498 -0.33 -12.37 30.47
CA VAL A 498 -1.13 -11.43 31.26
C VAL A 498 -0.67 -11.40 32.70
N ARG A 499 -0.67 -10.23 33.32
CA ARG A 499 -0.41 -10.06 34.77
C ARG A 499 -1.50 -10.78 35.57
N LYS A 500 -1.09 -11.65 36.49
CA LYS A 500 -2.02 -12.45 37.30
C LYS A 500 -3.07 -11.60 38.04
N SER A 501 -2.70 -10.44 38.56
CA SER A 501 -3.65 -9.55 39.25
C SER A 501 -4.75 -8.97 38.35
N ILE A 502 -4.61 -9.00 37.03
CA ILE A 502 -5.71 -8.73 36.07
C ILE A 502 -6.59 -9.97 35.96
N MET A 503 -6.00 -11.15 35.71
CA MET A 503 -6.76 -12.41 35.61
C MET A 503 -7.61 -12.70 36.87
N ASP A 504 -7.08 -12.42 38.05
CA ASP A 504 -7.78 -12.66 39.30
C ASP A 504 -9.06 -11.82 39.47
N LYS A 505 -9.23 -10.76 38.68
CA LYS A 505 -10.44 -9.91 38.66
C LYS A 505 -11.47 -10.34 37.62
N LEU A 506 -11.05 -11.18 36.66
CA LEU A 506 -11.91 -11.60 35.56
C LEU A 506 -12.65 -12.90 35.91
N GLU A 507 -13.91 -12.99 35.52
CA GLU A 507 -14.57 -14.28 35.41
C GLU A 507 -13.93 -15.11 34.30
N LEU A 508 -13.63 -16.36 34.57
CA LEU A 508 -13.07 -17.25 33.58
C LEU A 508 -14.12 -17.58 32.51
N PRO A 509 -13.73 -17.66 31.24
CA PRO A 509 -14.67 -17.95 30.15
C PRO A 509 -15.30 -19.35 30.27
N ASP A 510 -16.53 -19.47 29.82
CA ASP A 510 -17.26 -20.72 29.74
C ASP A 510 -17.02 -21.45 28.39
N LYS A 511 -17.59 -22.64 28.29
CA LYS A 511 -17.47 -23.52 27.13
C LYS A 511 -18.03 -22.92 25.82
N GLU A 512 -18.91 -21.93 25.89
CA GLU A 512 -19.47 -21.26 24.71
C GLU A 512 -18.41 -20.53 23.87
N TYR A 513 -17.24 -20.24 24.47
CA TYR A 513 -16.08 -19.66 23.79
C TYR A 513 -15.08 -20.69 23.24
N ASP A 514 -15.39 -22.00 23.30
CA ASP A 514 -14.49 -23.02 22.73
C ASP A 514 -14.14 -22.70 21.26
N GLY A 515 -12.86 -22.61 20.96
CA GLY A 515 -12.29 -22.27 19.64
C GLY A 515 -12.05 -20.80 19.37
N SER A 516 -12.46 -19.91 20.29
CA SER A 516 -12.12 -18.47 20.30
C SER A 516 -11.95 -17.91 21.72
N GLN A 517 -11.66 -18.79 22.68
CA GLN A 517 -11.43 -18.44 24.07
C GLN A 517 -10.27 -17.44 24.25
N ASP A 518 -9.24 -17.55 23.42
CA ASP A 518 -8.10 -16.66 23.35
C ASP A 518 -8.51 -15.22 22.91
N TRP A 519 -9.39 -15.11 21.91
CA TRP A 519 -9.92 -13.83 21.46
C TRP A 519 -10.80 -13.17 22.53
N HIS A 520 -11.71 -13.95 23.14
CA HIS A 520 -12.52 -13.48 24.25
C HIS A 520 -11.66 -12.98 25.42
N MET A 521 -10.64 -13.79 25.81
CA MET A 521 -9.71 -13.41 26.88
C MET A 521 -8.90 -12.16 26.51
N THR A 522 -8.45 -12.04 25.27
CA THR A 522 -7.71 -10.86 24.80
C THR A 522 -8.52 -9.58 24.98
N PHE A 523 -9.80 -9.58 24.64
CA PHE A 523 -10.68 -8.45 24.90
C PHE A 523 -10.77 -8.12 26.39
N ARG A 524 -11.09 -9.13 27.22
CA ARG A 524 -11.30 -8.92 28.66
C ARG A 524 -10.04 -8.44 29.38
N ILE A 525 -8.89 -8.94 28.97
CA ILE A 525 -7.59 -8.51 29.49
C ILE A 525 -7.29 -7.09 29.03
N GLY A 526 -7.47 -6.79 27.73
CA GLY A 526 -7.24 -5.46 27.18
C GLY A 526 -8.12 -4.38 27.82
N GLU A 527 -9.40 -4.68 28.11
CA GLU A 527 -10.35 -3.80 28.81
C GLU A 527 -9.86 -3.36 30.19
N GLN A 528 -9.00 -4.13 30.87
CA GLN A 528 -8.50 -3.88 32.21
C GLN A 528 -7.02 -3.49 32.27
N SER A 529 -6.30 -3.60 31.14
CA SER A 529 -4.86 -3.36 31.09
C SER A 529 -4.51 -1.87 31.09
N ARG A 530 -3.54 -1.48 31.90
CA ARG A 530 -2.98 -0.11 31.92
C ARG A 530 -2.05 0.10 30.73
N TYR A 531 -1.23 -0.91 30.43
CA TYR A 531 -0.33 -0.90 29.27
C TYR A 531 -0.25 -2.29 28.65
N VAL A 532 -0.40 -2.33 27.33
CA VAL A 532 -0.28 -3.53 26.51
C VAL A 532 1.00 -3.42 25.70
N HIS A 533 1.90 -4.39 25.85
CA HIS A 533 3.17 -4.42 25.15
C HIS A 533 3.17 -5.42 24.00
N HIS A 534 3.47 -4.95 22.82
CA HIS A 534 3.84 -5.78 21.67
C HIS A 534 5.35 -5.93 21.62
N GLU A 535 5.88 -7.15 21.74
CA GLU A 535 7.28 -7.45 21.47
C GLU A 535 7.44 -7.80 19.98
N PRO A 536 8.02 -6.93 19.13
CA PRO A 536 8.10 -7.12 17.69
C PRO A 536 9.21 -8.09 17.28
N ARG A 537 9.28 -9.21 17.96
CA ARG A 537 10.16 -10.34 17.68
C ARG A 537 9.33 -11.58 17.48
N VAL A 538 9.74 -12.42 16.53
CA VAL A 538 9.14 -13.73 16.32
C VAL A 538 9.65 -14.68 17.42
N LEU A 539 8.86 -14.83 18.47
CA LEU A 539 9.21 -15.62 19.65
C LEU A 539 8.36 -16.90 19.79
N TYR A 540 7.34 -17.03 18.98
CA TYR A 540 6.39 -18.14 18.96
C TYR A 540 6.31 -18.77 17.57
N HIS A 541 6.33 -20.10 17.51
CA HIS A 541 6.28 -20.86 16.27
C HIS A 541 5.12 -21.83 16.27
N TRP A 542 4.11 -21.53 15.47
CA TRP A 542 2.91 -22.36 15.29
C TRP A 542 3.23 -23.55 14.39
N ARG A 543 3.17 -24.76 14.96
CA ARG A 543 3.50 -25.97 14.22
C ARG A 543 2.40 -26.37 13.24
N VAL A 544 2.78 -26.60 12.00
CA VAL A 544 1.88 -27.11 10.96
C VAL A 544 1.96 -28.64 10.90
N HIS A 545 0.83 -29.31 11.09
CA HIS A 545 0.68 -30.75 10.91
C HIS A 545 -0.75 -31.11 10.49
N SER A 546 -0.98 -32.33 10.05
CA SER A 546 -2.25 -32.82 9.45
C SER A 546 -3.49 -32.71 10.36
N GLN A 547 -3.30 -32.52 11.66
CA GLN A 547 -4.38 -32.37 12.66
C GLN A 547 -4.48 -30.95 13.22
N SER A 548 -3.60 -30.03 12.81
CA SER A 548 -3.67 -28.65 13.28
C SER A 548 -4.87 -27.94 12.69
N THR A 549 -5.45 -27.02 13.44
CA THR A 549 -6.54 -26.13 12.98
C THR A 549 -6.15 -25.28 11.76
N ALA A 550 -4.84 -25.05 11.57
CA ALA A 550 -4.31 -24.39 10.38
C ALA A 550 -4.47 -25.21 9.08
N ALA A 551 -4.61 -26.54 9.16
CA ALA A 551 -4.66 -27.43 7.99
C ALA A 551 -6.09 -27.78 7.52
N ARG A 552 -7.14 -27.48 8.30
CA ARG A 552 -8.51 -27.89 8.01
C ARG A 552 -9.46 -26.71 7.86
N ALA A 553 -9.92 -26.47 6.63
CA ALA A 553 -10.92 -25.44 6.32
C ALA A 553 -12.33 -25.78 6.84
N ASP A 554 -12.64 -27.04 7.01
CA ASP A 554 -13.97 -27.58 7.31
C ASP A 554 -14.34 -27.66 8.80
N GLN A 555 -13.37 -27.50 9.73
CA GLN A 555 -13.65 -27.39 11.19
C GLN A 555 -13.94 -25.95 11.66
N LYS A 556 -14.03 -25.00 10.77
CA LYS A 556 -14.05 -23.57 11.11
C LYS A 556 -15.46 -22.98 11.32
N ASP A 557 -16.54 -23.68 11.05
CA ASP A 557 -17.87 -23.07 11.16
C ASP A 557 -18.34 -22.90 12.61
N TYR A 558 -18.05 -23.83 13.52
CA TYR A 558 -18.38 -23.68 14.94
C TYR A 558 -17.57 -22.56 15.64
N THR A 559 -16.38 -22.24 15.11
CA THR A 559 -15.55 -21.15 15.66
C THR A 559 -16.05 -19.77 15.26
N LEU A 560 -16.87 -19.64 14.20
CA LEU A 560 -17.42 -18.35 13.80
C LEU A 560 -18.42 -17.80 14.81
N ASP A 561 -19.29 -18.68 15.35
CA ASP A 561 -20.30 -18.27 16.33
C ASP A 561 -19.64 -17.83 17.65
N SER A 562 -18.67 -18.62 18.15
CA SER A 562 -17.91 -18.24 19.37
C SER A 562 -17.03 -17.01 19.16
N SER A 563 -16.50 -16.80 17.97
CA SER A 563 -15.74 -15.60 17.60
C SER A 563 -16.65 -14.36 17.57
N ARG A 564 -17.83 -14.46 16.95
CA ARG A 564 -18.84 -13.40 16.95
C ARG A 564 -19.29 -13.06 18.36
N LEU A 565 -19.59 -14.07 19.17
CA LEU A 565 -19.96 -13.91 20.59
C LEU A 565 -18.86 -13.18 21.37
N SER A 566 -17.58 -13.46 21.09
CA SER A 566 -16.45 -12.79 21.75
C SER A 566 -16.46 -11.30 21.48
N VAL A 567 -16.75 -10.88 20.25
CA VAL A 567 -16.86 -9.46 19.88
C VAL A 567 -18.13 -8.83 20.44
N GLU A 568 -19.29 -9.49 20.31
CA GLU A 568 -20.59 -8.99 20.82
C GLU A 568 -20.55 -8.72 22.33
N THR A 569 -20.04 -9.66 23.10
CA THR A 569 -19.91 -9.50 24.56
C THR A 569 -18.88 -8.42 24.95
N HIS A 570 -17.86 -8.18 24.12
CA HIS A 570 -16.97 -7.02 24.29
C HIS A 570 -17.72 -5.71 24.09
N LEU A 571 -18.51 -5.59 23.00
CA LEU A 571 -19.31 -4.38 22.74
C LEU A 571 -20.26 -4.08 23.92
N GLU A 572 -20.93 -5.11 24.43
CA GLU A 572 -21.83 -4.98 25.59
C GLU A 572 -21.09 -4.49 26.84
N ARG A 573 -19.94 -5.08 27.21
CA ARG A 573 -19.16 -4.69 28.38
C ARG A 573 -18.61 -3.27 28.27
N CYS A 574 -18.25 -2.84 27.06
CA CYS A 574 -17.73 -1.48 26.80
C CYS A 574 -18.85 -0.46 26.56
N GLY A 575 -20.12 -0.87 26.55
CA GLY A 575 -21.25 0.02 26.26
C GLY A 575 -21.29 0.53 24.82
N ILE A 576 -20.59 -0.12 23.91
CA ILE A 576 -20.55 0.24 22.47
C ILE A 576 -21.85 -0.24 21.81
N LYS A 577 -22.62 0.71 21.32
CA LYS A 577 -23.91 0.42 20.67
C LYS A 577 -23.70 0.04 19.20
N GLY A 578 -23.94 -1.21 18.85
CA GLY A 578 -23.79 -1.70 17.49
C GLY A 578 -24.09 -3.19 17.40
N LYS A 579 -23.99 -3.72 16.19
CA LYS A 579 -24.13 -5.14 15.88
C LYS A 579 -22.86 -5.65 15.19
N VAL A 580 -22.43 -6.86 15.55
CA VAL A 580 -21.36 -7.54 14.86
C VAL A 580 -21.94 -8.18 13.59
N VAL A 581 -21.41 -7.77 12.44
CA VAL A 581 -21.81 -8.31 11.14
C VAL A 581 -20.59 -8.86 10.41
N ASP A 582 -20.82 -9.72 9.40
CA ASP A 582 -19.73 -10.20 8.56
C ASP A 582 -19.14 -9.04 7.75
N SER A 583 -17.82 -9.01 7.64
CA SER A 583 -17.16 -8.00 6.80
C SER A 583 -17.53 -8.20 5.33
N PRO A 584 -17.97 -7.15 4.63
CA PRO A 584 -18.24 -7.24 3.19
C PRO A 584 -16.95 -7.33 2.36
N LEU A 585 -15.79 -7.00 2.94
CA LEU A 585 -14.51 -6.97 2.24
C LEU A 585 -13.71 -8.26 2.41
N MET A 586 -13.91 -9.00 3.52
CA MET A 586 -13.12 -10.20 3.82
C MET A 586 -14.01 -11.31 4.42
N PRO A 587 -14.01 -12.51 3.84
CA PRO A 587 -14.77 -13.65 4.39
C PRO A 587 -14.22 -14.03 5.78
N ARG A 588 -15.10 -14.43 6.68
CA ARG A 588 -14.79 -14.89 8.02
C ARG A 588 -14.13 -13.82 8.91
N ARG A 589 -14.36 -12.55 8.60
CA ARG A 589 -13.99 -11.38 9.39
C ARG A 589 -15.23 -10.61 9.76
N PHE A 590 -15.12 -9.80 10.81
CA PHE A 590 -16.24 -9.01 11.30
C PHE A 590 -16.02 -7.52 11.10
N LYS A 591 -17.12 -6.80 11.10
CA LYS A 591 -17.15 -5.37 11.34
C LYS A 591 -18.27 -5.06 12.32
N VAL A 592 -18.19 -3.91 12.95
CA VAL A 592 -19.28 -3.41 13.77
C VAL A 592 -20.17 -2.48 12.93
N ASP A 593 -21.44 -2.77 12.90
CA ASP A 593 -22.47 -1.88 12.38
C ASP A 593 -23.01 -1.06 13.55
N TYR A 594 -22.50 0.17 13.68
CA TYR A 594 -22.74 1.03 14.83
C TYR A 594 -24.14 1.61 14.80
N SER A 595 -24.78 1.69 15.97
CA SER A 595 -26.05 2.39 16.12
C SER A 595 -25.81 3.89 16.27
N LEU A 596 -26.28 4.67 15.32
CA LEU A 596 -26.04 6.12 15.26
C LEU A 596 -27.00 6.96 16.13
N GLY A 597 -27.88 6.31 16.88
CA GLY A 597 -28.80 6.99 17.80
C GLY A 597 -29.73 7.99 17.11
N ASP A 598 -29.66 9.26 17.52
CA ASP A 598 -30.51 10.34 17.00
C ASP A 598 -29.98 10.95 15.68
N HIS A 599 -29.10 10.29 14.95
CA HIS A 599 -28.47 10.79 13.72
C HIS A 599 -27.87 12.20 13.89
N PRO A 600 -26.73 12.37 14.57
CA PRO A 600 -26.14 13.68 14.82
C PRO A 600 -25.82 14.42 13.51
N LEU A 601 -25.90 15.75 13.53
CA LEU A 601 -25.62 16.56 12.34
C LEU A 601 -24.14 16.47 11.95
N VAL A 602 -23.87 16.11 10.70
CA VAL A 602 -22.53 16.07 10.11
C VAL A 602 -22.35 17.26 9.18
N SER A 603 -21.30 18.09 9.44
CA SER A 603 -20.94 19.19 8.54
C SER A 603 -19.84 18.76 7.60
N ILE A 604 -20.13 18.61 6.30
CA ILE A 604 -19.17 18.31 5.24
C ILE A 604 -18.52 19.64 4.82
N ILE A 605 -17.24 19.81 5.13
CA ILE A 605 -16.48 21.04 4.86
C ILE A 605 -15.66 20.85 3.59
N ILE A 606 -15.98 21.61 2.52
CA ILE A 606 -15.38 21.50 1.19
C ILE A 606 -14.66 22.81 0.83
N PRO A 607 -13.32 22.85 0.84
CA PRO A 607 -12.57 23.96 0.25
C PRO A 607 -12.80 24.04 -1.26
N ASN A 608 -13.13 25.22 -1.78
CA ASN A 608 -13.24 25.38 -3.22
C ASN A 608 -12.65 26.70 -3.72
N LYS A 609 -12.04 26.64 -4.89
CA LYS A 609 -11.60 27.80 -5.67
C LYS A 609 -11.78 27.46 -7.13
N ASP A 610 -12.64 28.24 -7.83
CA ASP A 610 -12.92 27.95 -9.23
C ASP A 610 -13.30 26.47 -9.46
N ALA A 611 -12.84 25.80 -10.50
CA ALA A 611 -12.98 24.34 -10.72
C ALA A 611 -14.42 23.79 -10.60
N VAL A 612 -15.39 24.53 -11.13
CA VAL A 612 -16.82 24.18 -11.08
C VAL A 612 -17.13 22.74 -11.53
N PRO A 613 -16.57 22.20 -12.63
CA PRO A 613 -16.86 20.84 -13.06
C PRO A 613 -16.47 19.78 -11.99
N VAL A 614 -15.37 20.01 -11.30
CA VAL A 614 -14.85 19.12 -10.26
C VAL A 614 -15.78 19.14 -9.04
N LEU A 615 -16.10 20.35 -8.56
CA LEU A 615 -17.04 20.53 -7.45
C LEU A 615 -18.42 19.95 -7.78
N HIS A 616 -18.89 20.15 -9.02
CA HIS A 616 -20.17 19.61 -9.47
C HIS A 616 -20.23 18.07 -9.37
N ASN A 617 -19.18 17.38 -9.79
CA ASN A 617 -19.08 15.93 -9.68
C ASN A 617 -19.11 15.48 -8.21
N CYS A 618 -18.35 16.16 -7.36
CA CYS A 618 -18.33 15.88 -5.92
C CYS A 618 -19.74 16.01 -5.31
N LEU A 619 -20.38 17.16 -5.48
CA LEU A 619 -21.74 17.42 -4.94
C LEU A 619 -22.79 16.47 -5.52
N SER A 620 -22.72 16.19 -6.83
CA SER A 620 -23.63 15.26 -7.50
C SER A 620 -23.49 13.84 -6.96
N SER A 621 -22.26 13.39 -6.68
CA SER A 621 -22.01 12.06 -6.11
C SER A 621 -22.54 11.96 -4.67
N ILE A 622 -22.31 12.99 -3.84
CA ILE A 622 -22.86 13.05 -2.48
C ILE A 622 -24.39 12.95 -2.54
N ARG A 623 -25.05 13.82 -3.32
CA ARG A 623 -26.50 13.83 -3.47
C ARG A 623 -27.08 12.50 -3.95
N LYS A 624 -26.39 11.85 -4.90
CA LYS A 624 -26.86 10.62 -5.54
C LYS A 624 -26.72 9.37 -4.66
N PHE A 625 -25.62 9.27 -3.94
CA PHE A 625 -25.23 8.01 -3.30
C PHE A 625 -25.37 8.02 -1.78
N THR A 626 -25.29 9.19 -1.11
CA THR A 626 -25.30 9.24 0.37
C THR A 626 -26.64 8.80 0.93
N THR A 627 -26.61 7.85 1.86
CA THR A 627 -27.78 7.32 2.57
C THR A 627 -28.07 8.05 3.89
N TYR A 628 -27.06 8.69 4.48
CA TYR A 628 -27.23 9.49 5.68
C TYR A 628 -28.04 10.74 5.37
N ASP A 629 -29.00 11.08 6.22
CA ASP A 629 -29.98 12.14 5.95
C ASP A 629 -29.74 13.45 6.72
N ASN A 630 -28.96 13.42 7.82
CA ASN A 630 -28.75 14.59 8.66
C ASN A 630 -27.36 15.20 8.48
N TYR A 631 -27.12 15.83 7.33
CA TYR A 631 -25.87 16.52 7.04
C TYR A 631 -26.09 17.91 6.44
N GLU A 632 -25.08 18.77 6.54
CA GLU A 632 -24.93 20.01 5.77
C GLU A 632 -23.63 19.98 4.97
N ILE A 633 -23.58 20.72 3.87
CA ILE A 633 -22.38 20.91 3.07
C ILE A 633 -21.98 22.39 3.17
N VAL A 634 -20.81 22.64 3.76
CA VAL A 634 -20.21 23.98 3.91
C VAL A 634 -19.12 24.14 2.88
N ILE A 635 -19.43 24.75 1.74
CA ILE A 635 -18.43 25.08 0.72
C ILE A 635 -17.71 26.36 1.17
N VAL A 636 -16.40 26.24 1.38
CA VAL A 636 -15.56 27.39 1.74
C VAL A 636 -14.95 28.00 0.48
N GLU A 637 -15.53 29.07 0.02
CA GLU A 637 -15.04 29.85 -1.12
C GLU A 637 -13.73 30.56 -0.78
N ASN A 638 -12.72 30.36 -1.61
CA ASN A 638 -11.37 30.82 -1.38
C ASN A 638 -10.76 31.50 -2.61
N ASN A 639 -11.04 32.79 -2.79
CA ASN A 639 -10.45 33.64 -3.85
C ASN A 639 -10.69 33.14 -5.29
N SER A 640 -11.89 32.67 -5.61
CA SER A 640 -12.30 32.38 -6.97
C SER A 640 -12.30 33.66 -7.81
N VAL A 641 -11.95 33.54 -9.10
CA VAL A 641 -11.87 34.64 -10.05
C VAL A 641 -12.80 34.45 -11.25
N ASP A 642 -13.24 33.20 -11.49
CA ASP A 642 -14.19 32.91 -12.56
C ASP A 642 -15.62 33.30 -12.14
N PRO A 643 -16.30 34.22 -12.84
CA PRO A 643 -17.67 34.60 -12.56
C PRO A 643 -18.64 33.41 -12.55
N PHE A 644 -18.41 32.41 -13.40
CA PHE A 644 -19.24 31.21 -13.47
C PHE A 644 -19.23 30.42 -12.16
N THR A 645 -18.16 30.50 -11.39
CA THR A 645 -18.08 29.87 -10.06
C THR A 645 -19.15 30.43 -9.11
N PHE A 646 -19.36 31.74 -9.11
CA PHE A 646 -20.35 32.39 -8.25
C PHE A 646 -21.78 32.10 -8.70
N GLU A 647 -22.02 32.09 -10.02
CA GLU A 647 -23.31 31.66 -10.58
C GLU A 647 -23.63 30.20 -10.20
N TYR A 648 -22.63 29.33 -10.28
CA TYR A 648 -22.76 27.93 -9.86
C TYR A 648 -23.08 27.80 -8.35
N TYR A 649 -22.44 28.57 -7.50
CA TYR A 649 -22.74 28.56 -6.06
C TYR A 649 -24.19 28.94 -5.76
N GLU A 650 -24.72 29.94 -6.43
CA GLU A 650 -26.12 30.33 -6.30
C GLU A 650 -27.06 29.20 -6.73
N MET A 651 -26.76 28.56 -7.86
CA MET A 651 -27.52 27.41 -8.35
C MET A 651 -27.45 26.23 -7.36
N ALA A 652 -26.26 25.87 -6.89
CA ALA A 652 -26.08 24.73 -5.97
C ALA A 652 -26.86 24.89 -4.66
N GLN A 653 -26.90 26.12 -4.10
CA GLN A 653 -27.69 26.43 -2.89
C GLN A 653 -29.21 26.44 -3.15
N GLN A 654 -29.66 26.78 -4.37
CA GLN A 654 -31.06 26.72 -4.75
C GLN A 654 -31.53 25.28 -4.97
N ASP A 655 -30.69 24.46 -5.57
CA ASP A 655 -31.00 23.08 -5.94
C ASP A 655 -30.91 22.11 -4.74
N ASP A 656 -30.10 22.42 -3.72
CA ASP A 656 -29.89 21.56 -2.58
C ASP A 656 -29.88 22.34 -1.25
N PRO A 657 -30.89 22.14 -0.39
CA PRO A 657 -30.98 22.85 0.89
C PRO A 657 -29.86 22.50 1.88
N HIS A 658 -29.12 21.40 1.66
CA HIS A 658 -27.98 21.06 2.48
C HIS A 658 -26.75 21.90 2.16
N VAL A 659 -26.69 22.53 0.98
CA VAL A 659 -25.52 23.28 0.51
C VAL A 659 -25.57 24.72 1.00
N ARG A 660 -24.48 25.16 1.61
CA ARG A 660 -24.24 26.53 2.04
C ARG A 660 -22.82 26.96 1.64
N VAL A 661 -22.71 28.15 1.06
CA VAL A 661 -21.39 28.71 0.67
C VAL A 661 -20.99 29.81 1.64
N VAL A 662 -19.79 29.72 2.18
CA VAL A 662 -19.19 30.71 3.08
C VAL A 662 -17.91 31.25 2.45
N LYS A 663 -17.71 32.57 2.50
CA LYS A 663 -16.58 33.23 1.84
C LYS A 663 -15.48 33.56 2.83
N LEU A 664 -14.30 33.01 2.61
CA LEU A 664 -13.10 33.38 3.36
C LEU A 664 -12.37 34.54 2.67
N GLU A 665 -12.41 35.72 3.28
CA GLU A 665 -11.77 36.93 2.75
C GLU A 665 -10.36 37.16 3.28
N GLY A 666 -9.53 37.90 2.53
CA GLY A 666 -8.24 38.39 2.99
C GLY A 666 -7.09 37.40 2.95
N MET A 667 -7.25 36.25 2.29
CA MET A 667 -6.14 35.31 2.05
C MET A 667 -5.25 35.78 0.90
N MET A 668 -3.96 36.00 1.19
CA MET A 668 -2.96 36.37 0.18
C MET A 668 -2.39 35.15 -0.57
N SER A 669 -2.44 33.98 0.03
CA SER A 669 -1.97 32.70 -0.54
C SER A 669 -2.83 31.55 -0.05
N PHE A 670 -2.89 30.47 -0.80
CA PHE A 670 -3.64 29.26 -0.42
C PHE A 670 -3.11 28.66 0.89
N ASN A 671 -4.03 28.39 1.81
CA ASN A 671 -3.75 27.73 3.10
C ASN A 671 -4.93 26.82 3.46
N PHE A 672 -4.76 25.53 3.23
CA PHE A 672 -5.79 24.52 3.48
C PHE A 672 -6.23 24.51 4.96
N SER A 673 -5.26 24.52 5.88
CA SER A 673 -5.55 24.50 7.32
C SER A 673 -6.43 25.67 7.75
N ARG A 674 -6.15 26.89 7.27
CA ARG A 674 -6.97 28.07 7.56
C ARG A 674 -8.37 27.98 6.95
N ILE A 675 -8.47 27.42 5.73
CA ILE A 675 -9.77 27.24 5.07
C ILE A 675 -10.63 26.25 5.88
N ILE A 676 -10.05 25.15 6.33
CA ILE A 676 -10.76 24.16 7.15
C ILE A 676 -11.14 24.73 8.51
N ASN A 677 -10.24 25.44 9.18
CA ASN A 677 -10.54 26.09 10.47
C ASN A 677 -11.73 27.07 10.34
N PHE A 678 -11.70 27.91 9.30
CA PHE A 678 -12.80 28.84 9.02
C PHE A 678 -14.11 28.08 8.69
N GLY A 679 -14.04 27.00 7.90
CA GLY A 679 -15.19 26.15 7.61
C GLY A 679 -15.80 25.55 8.88
N ALA A 680 -14.95 25.07 9.79
CA ALA A 680 -15.37 24.53 11.08
C ALA A 680 -16.02 25.61 11.99
N GLU A 681 -15.53 26.86 11.99
CA GLU A 681 -16.17 27.98 12.69
C GLU A 681 -17.58 28.29 12.15
N GLN A 682 -17.84 28.01 10.88
CA GLN A 682 -19.12 28.20 10.23
C GLN A 682 -20.03 26.98 10.31
N ALA A 683 -19.52 25.81 10.62
CA ALA A 683 -20.23 24.54 10.69
C ALA A 683 -21.18 24.46 11.89
N GLN A 684 -22.32 23.78 11.72
CA GLN A 684 -23.36 23.66 12.76
C GLN A 684 -23.42 22.24 13.37
N GLY A 685 -22.73 21.29 12.76
CA GLY A 685 -22.76 19.89 13.18
C GLY A 685 -21.86 19.57 14.38
N ASP A 686 -22.16 18.44 14.99
CA ASP A 686 -21.36 17.86 16.08
C ASP A 686 -20.13 17.10 15.58
N TYR A 687 -20.12 16.76 14.27
CA TYR A 687 -19.03 16.08 13.57
C TYR A 687 -18.68 16.85 12.31
N TYR A 688 -17.39 17.03 12.08
CA TYR A 688 -16.86 17.67 10.87
C TYR A 688 -16.27 16.62 9.94
N LEU A 689 -16.71 16.62 8.71
CA LEU A 689 -16.19 15.78 7.64
C LEU A 689 -15.43 16.66 6.64
N LEU A 690 -14.11 16.67 6.77
CA LEU A 690 -13.23 17.35 5.84
C LEU A 690 -13.24 16.57 4.53
N LEU A 691 -13.57 17.24 3.43
CA LEU A 691 -13.70 16.60 2.13
C LEU A 691 -13.09 17.49 1.03
N ASN A 692 -12.19 16.93 0.23
CA ASN A 692 -11.69 17.64 -0.95
C ASN A 692 -12.79 17.77 -2.01
N ASN A 693 -12.76 18.86 -2.79
CA ASN A 693 -13.72 19.10 -3.87
C ASN A 693 -13.56 18.15 -5.08
N ASP A 694 -12.42 17.43 -5.17
CA ASP A 694 -12.08 16.47 -6.23
C ASP A 694 -12.28 15.00 -5.79
N THR A 695 -13.28 14.76 -4.96
CA THR A 695 -13.69 13.42 -4.52
C THR A 695 -15.03 13.00 -5.15
N GLU A 696 -15.24 11.69 -5.26
CA GLU A 696 -16.49 11.09 -5.73
C GLU A 696 -16.87 9.90 -4.87
N VAL A 697 -18.09 9.88 -4.34
CA VAL A 697 -18.58 8.85 -3.42
C VAL A 697 -18.79 7.53 -4.16
N ILE A 698 -18.25 6.43 -3.59
CA ILE A 698 -18.46 5.06 -4.06
C ILE A 698 -19.44 4.32 -3.13
N THR A 699 -19.13 4.30 -1.83
CA THR A 699 -19.95 3.57 -0.85
C THR A 699 -21.14 4.42 -0.40
N PRO A 700 -22.39 3.96 -0.57
CA PRO A 700 -23.56 4.79 -0.23
C PRO A 700 -23.66 5.21 1.24
N ASN A 701 -23.31 4.32 2.17
CA ASN A 701 -23.32 4.58 3.61
C ASN A 701 -21.96 5.05 4.17
N TRP A 702 -21.18 5.76 3.36
CA TRP A 702 -19.81 6.21 3.73
C TRP A 702 -19.79 7.13 4.97
N ILE A 703 -20.81 7.97 5.15
CA ILE A 703 -20.92 8.83 6.33
C ILE A 703 -21.14 7.98 7.57
N GLU A 704 -22.10 7.04 7.50
CA GLU A 704 -22.42 6.12 8.60
C GLU A 704 -21.21 5.26 9.00
N GLU A 705 -20.45 4.77 8.02
CA GLU A 705 -19.24 3.99 8.25
C GLU A 705 -18.17 4.81 8.99
N LEU A 706 -17.98 6.09 8.63
CA LEU A 706 -17.03 6.98 9.31
C LEU A 706 -17.53 7.46 10.67
N LEU A 707 -18.82 7.79 10.75
CA LEU A 707 -19.45 8.36 11.93
C LEU A 707 -19.51 7.35 13.09
N GLY A 708 -19.87 6.10 12.78
CA GLY A 708 -20.05 5.06 13.80
C GLY A 708 -18.87 4.94 14.77
N PRO A 709 -17.66 4.65 14.31
CA PRO A 709 -16.48 4.61 15.19
C PRO A 709 -16.13 5.99 15.77
N CYS A 710 -16.35 7.10 15.04
CA CYS A 710 -16.05 8.45 15.47
C CYS A 710 -16.93 8.92 16.66
N MET A 711 -18.10 8.30 16.86
CA MET A 711 -19.00 8.57 18.01
C MET A 711 -18.50 7.98 19.33
N ARG A 712 -17.45 7.18 19.32
CA ARG A 712 -16.84 6.62 20.54
C ARG A 712 -16.00 7.67 21.24
N GLU A 713 -16.05 7.72 22.57
CA GLU A 713 -15.31 8.70 23.37
C GLU A 713 -13.77 8.57 23.24
N ASP A 714 -13.29 7.39 22.87
CA ASP A 714 -11.86 7.08 22.71
C ASP A 714 -11.34 7.29 21.28
N VAL A 715 -12.21 7.65 20.32
CA VAL A 715 -11.86 7.90 18.92
C VAL A 715 -12.03 9.39 18.59
N GLY A 716 -10.96 10.01 18.11
CA GLY A 716 -11.00 11.42 17.72
C GLY A 716 -11.20 11.62 16.22
N ILE A 717 -10.61 10.74 15.40
CA ILE A 717 -10.61 10.86 13.93
C ILE A 717 -10.93 9.51 13.31
N THR A 718 -11.71 9.55 12.21
CA THR A 718 -11.85 8.43 11.27
C THR A 718 -11.49 8.88 9.85
N GLY A 719 -10.91 7.98 9.04
CA GLY A 719 -10.52 8.27 7.67
C GLY A 719 -10.97 7.19 6.70
N ALA A 720 -11.40 7.62 5.52
CA ALA A 720 -11.88 6.76 4.45
C ALA A 720 -10.73 6.10 3.66
N LYS A 721 -11.04 5.03 2.95
CA LYS A 721 -10.19 4.47 1.90
C LYS A 721 -10.40 5.26 0.62
N LEU A 722 -9.32 5.83 0.08
CA LEU A 722 -9.40 6.57 -1.17
C LEU A 722 -8.78 5.79 -2.32
N LEU A 723 -9.43 5.89 -3.46
CA LEU A 723 -9.03 5.22 -4.68
C LEU A 723 -8.71 6.26 -5.75
N PHE A 724 -7.73 5.98 -6.59
CA PHE A 724 -7.56 6.67 -7.84
C PHE A 724 -8.72 6.35 -8.80
N PRO A 725 -8.94 7.15 -9.86
CA PRO A 725 -9.97 6.87 -10.87
C PRO A 725 -9.85 5.49 -11.53
N ASP A 726 -8.66 4.91 -11.50
CA ASP A 726 -8.36 3.56 -12.02
C ASP A 726 -8.62 2.44 -10.98
N ASN A 727 -9.28 2.76 -9.86
CA ASN A 727 -9.52 1.85 -8.72
C ASN A 727 -8.24 1.29 -8.05
N THR A 728 -7.09 1.92 -8.23
CA THR A 728 -5.95 1.63 -7.35
C THR A 728 -6.08 2.40 -6.05
N ILE A 729 -5.49 1.85 -4.99
CA ILE A 729 -5.47 2.50 -3.68
C ILE A 729 -4.63 3.78 -3.77
N GLN A 730 -5.22 4.92 -3.45
CA GLN A 730 -4.51 6.15 -3.20
C GLN A 730 -4.16 6.28 -1.72
N HIS A 731 -5.13 5.93 -0.86
CA HIS A 731 -4.97 6.02 0.58
C HIS A 731 -5.61 4.82 1.29
N ALA A 732 -4.82 4.15 2.11
CA ALA A 732 -5.25 3.15 3.09
C ALA A 732 -4.50 3.33 4.42
N GLY A 733 -4.33 4.60 4.82
CA GLY A 733 -3.57 5.02 5.97
C GLY A 733 -2.22 5.67 5.61
N ILE A 734 -1.59 6.28 6.59
CA ILE A 734 -0.27 6.92 6.47
C ILE A 734 0.72 6.20 7.37
N SER A 735 1.82 5.77 6.78
CA SER A 735 2.99 5.21 7.42
C SER A 735 4.02 6.29 7.71
N PHE A 736 4.84 6.08 8.73
CA PHE A 736 5.97 6.94 9.05
C PHE A 736 7.30 6.24 8.76
N GLY A 737 8.27 6.97 8.27
CA GLY A 737 9.57 6.41 7.95
C GLY A 737 10.67 7.47 7.87
N PRO A 738 11.94 7.06 7.62
CA PRO A 738 13.07 8.00 7.55
C PRO A 738 12.89 9.14 6.53
N ASP A 739 12.12 8.90 5.49
CA ASP A 739 11.80 9.90 4.45
C ASP A 739 10.59 10.79 4.82
N GLY A 740 9.89 10.45 5.88
CA GLY A 740 8.70 11.12 6.39
C GLY A 740 7.42 10.32 6.15
N PRO A 741 6.26 10.93 6.45
CA PRO A 741 4.95 10.31 6.22
C PRO A 741 4.69 10.01 4.75
N GLY A 742 4.09 8.83 4.48
CA GLY A 742 3.69 8.39 3.14
C GLY A 742 2.44 7.50 3.17
N HIS A 743 1.70 7.48 2.08
CA HIS A 743 0.49 6.65 1.95
C HIS A 743 0.85 5.17 1.89
N LEU A 744 0.17 4.37 2.71
CA LEU A 744 0.29 2.91 2.69
C LEU A 744 -0.41 2.31 1.45
N TYR A 745 0.19 1.28 0.88
CA TYR A 745 -0.38 0.50 -0.24
C TYR A 745 -0.72 1.34 -1.48
N TYR A 746 -0.04 2.48 -1.63
CA TYR A 746 -0.23 3.42 -2.74
C TYR A 746 -0.12 2.73 -4.10
N GLN A 747 -1.12 2.93 -4.96
CA GLN A 747 -1.26 2.31 -6.28
C GLN A 747 -1.40 0.77 -6.30
N MET A 748 -1.65 0.15 -5.16
CA MET A 748 -2.09 -1.24 -5.13
C MET A 748 -3.56 -1.33 -5.56
N SER A 749 -3.97 -2.50 -6.03
CA SER A 749 -5.39 -2.73 -6.36
C SER A 749 -6.30 -2.47 -5.16
N ARG A 750 -7.52 -1.97 -5.43
CA ARG A 750 -8.59 -1.80 -4.45
C ARG A 750 -8.76 -3.00 -3.50
N ASN A 751 -8.67 -4.21 -4.06
CA ASN A 751 -8.88 -5.46 -3.32
C ASN A 751 -7.59 -6.12 -2.82
N TYR A 752 -6.45 -5.42 -2.90
CA TYR A 752 -5.21 -5.92 -2.30
C TYR A 752 -5.33 -5.90 -0.77
N PRO A 753 -5.27 -7.07 -0.10
CA PRO A 753 -5.56 -7.13 1.33
C PRO A 753 -4.49 -6.46 2.21
N GLY A 754 -3.31 -6.23 1.68
CA GLY A 754 -2.19 -5.75 2.47
C GLY A 754 -1.63 -6.84 3.41
N ASN A 755 -0.70 -6.44 4.25
CA ASN A 755 -0.17 -7.29 5.30
C ASN A 755 -1.26 -7.51 6.36
N PHE A 756 -1.65 -8.76 6.57
CA PHE A 756 -2.72 -9.14 7.51
C PHE A 756 -4.02 -8.32 7.33
N GLU A 757 -4.46 -8.24 6.07
CA GLU A 757 -5.76 -7.64 5.73
C GLU A 757 -5.86 -6.13 6.11
N ALA A 758 -4.70 -5.47 6.17
CA ALA A 758 -4.56 -4.08 6.63
C ALA A 758 -5.35 -3.05 5.82
N THR A 759 -5.75 -3.37 4.59
CA THR A 759 -6.57 -2.51 3.72
C THR A 759 -8.05 -2.90 3.71
N MET A 760 -8.42 -3.98 4.44
CA MET A 760 -9.75 -4.59 4.42
C MET A 760 -10.46 -4.54 5.77
N LEU A 761 -9.74 -4.26 6.84
CA LEU A 761 -10.28 -4.18 8.20
C LEU A 761 -10.07 -2.79 8.80
N ALA A 762 -11.04 -2.35 9.61
CA ALA A 762 -10.86 -1.14 10.41
C ALA A 762 -9.68 -1.31 11.36
N ARG A 763 -8.89 -0.25 11.55
CA ARG A 763 -7.68 -0.31 12.36
C ARG A 763 -7.21 1.06 12.83
N ASP A 764 -6.57 1.08 13.98
CA ASP A 764 -5.89 2.27 14.48
C ASP A 764 -4.60 2.54 13.69
N LEU A 765 -4.34 3.80 13.40
CA LEU A 765 -3.16 4.26 12.65
C LEU A 765 -2.59 5.55 13.24
N GLY A 766 -1.37 5.90 12.85
CA GLY A 766 -0.74 7.16 13.21
C GLY A 766 -1.33 8.37 12.51
N ALA A 767 -1.85 8.21 11.28
CA ALA A 767 -2.53 9.28 10.55
C ALA A 767 -3.37 8.75 9.38
N VAL A 768 -4.35 9.56 8.98
CA VAL A 768 -5.15 9.44 7.74
C VAL A 768 -5.13 10.78 6.98
N THR A 769 -5.46 10.76 5.69
CA THR A 769 -5.41 11.98 4.86
C THR A 769 -6.61 12.89 5.09
N GLY A 770 -6.38 14.19 5.02
CA GLY A 770 -7.41 15.23 5.07
C GLY A 770 -8.31 15.31 3.83
N ALA A 771 -8.06 14.49 2.80
CA ALA A 771 -8.92 14.46 1.60
C ALA A 771 -10.32 13.90 1.89
N CYS A 772 -10.43 12.96 2.86
CA CYS A 772 -11.71 12.51 3.45
C CYS A 772 -11.45 12.04 4.89
N LEU A 773 -11.73 12.92 5.87
CA LEU A 773 -11.44 12.72 7.27
C LEU A 773 -12.61 13.23 8.11
N MET A 774 -13.15 12.40 9.00
CA MET A 774 -14.14 12.82 9.98
C MET A 774 -13.52 12.99 11.35
N VAL A 775 -13.98 14.02 12.08
CA VAL A 775 -13.53 14.34 13.44
C VAL A 775 -14.72 14.86 14.25
N SER A 776 -14.82 14.50 15.52
CA SER A 776 -15.81 15.12 16.41
C SER A 776 -15.46 16.58 16.66
N LYS A 777 -16.48 17.43 16.77
CA LYS A 777 -16.31 18.84 17.15
C LYS A 777 -15.48 18.98 18.44
N GLU A 778 -15.74 18.14 19.44
CA GLU A 778 -15.01 18.13 20.70
C GLU A 778 -13.50 17.87 20.50
N ALA A 779 -13.15 16.85 19.71
CA ALA A 779 -11.74 16.54 19.41
C ALA A 779 -11.07 17.66 18.60
N PHE A 780 -11.78 18.24 17.62
CA PHE A 780 -11.30 19.37 16.82
C PHE A 780 -10.98 20.57 17.69
N ASP A 781 -11.91 20.97 18.57
CA ASP A 781 -11.78 22.11 19.46
C ASP A 781 -10.67 21.89 20.51
N LYS A 782 -10.57 20.65 21.06
CA LYS A 782 -9.56 20.25 22.04
C LYS A 782 -8.13 20.44 21.53
N VAL A 783 -7.90 20.16 20.25
CA VAL A 783 -6.58 20.36 19.61
C VAL A 783 -6.42 21.71 18.93
N HIS A 784 -7.38 22.64 19.09
CA HIS A 784 -7.40 23.97 18.46
C HIS A 784 -7.33 23.92 16.93
N GLY A 785 -8.07 23.02 16.29
CA GLY A 785 -8.16 22.87 14.86
C GLY A 785 -6.85 22.48 14.18
N MET A 786 -6.74 22.75 12.87
CA MET A 786 -5.55 22.50 12.07
C MET A 786 -4.48 23.58 12.28
N THR A 787 -3.21 23.21 12.14
CA THR A 787 -2.06 24.13 12.29
C THR A 787 -1.87 24.98 11.03
N GLU A 788 -2.25 26.28 11.06
CA GLU A 788 -2.20 27.17 9.88
C GLU A 788 -0.78 27.42 9.34
N GLU A 789 0.25 27.16 10.11
CA GLU A 789 1.65 27.23 9.68
C GLU A 789 2.05 26.12 8.71
N LEU A 790 1.28 25.05 8.66
CA LEU A 790 1.34 23.95 7.68
C LEU A 790 0.20 24.17 6.70
N ALA A 791 0.46 24.99 5.69
CA ALA A 791 -0.58 25.47 4.80
C ALA A 791 -1.13 24.40 3.85
N VAL A 792 -0.30 23.43 3.46
CA VAL A 792 -0.62 22.42 2.43
C VAL A 792 -0.11 21.04 2.79
N ASN A 793 1.20 20.91 3.11
CA ASN A 793 1.82 19.62 3.32
C ASN A 793 1.88 19.28 4.81
N TYR A 794 1.67 18.03 5.14
CA TYR A 794 1.74 17.49 6.50
C TYR A 794 0.70 18.05 7.49
N ASN A 795 -0.24 18.84 7.04
CA ASN A 795 -1.25 19.46 7.90
C ASN A 795 -2.23 18.42 8.47
N ASP A 796 -2.64 17.44 7.68
CA ASP A 796 -3.47 16.30 8.08
C ASP A 796 -2.73 15.37 9.05
N VAL A 797 -1.46 15.09 8.77
CA VAL A 797 -0.62 14.26 9.66
C VAL A 797 -0.39 14.96 11.00
N ASP A 798 -0.06 16.26 10.98
CA ASP A 798 0.07 17.06 12.21
C ASP A 798 -1.24 17.07 13.02
N PHE A 799 -2.37 17.18 12.34
CA PHE A 799 -3.68 17.17 12.96
C PHE A 799 -3.97 15.82 13.64
N CYS A 800 -3.73 14.70 12.96
CA CYS A 800 -3.86 13.36 13.55
C CYS A 800 -2.94 13.16 14.76
N LEU A 801 -1.67 13.58 14.67
CA LEU A 801 -0.71 13.45 15.77
C LEU A 801 -1.08 14.32 16.98
N LYS A 802 -1.69 15.50 16.78
CA LYS A 802 -2.25 16.34 17.85
C LYS A 802 -3.37 15.60 18.60
N VAL A 803 -4.27 14.95 17.85
CA VAL A 803 -5.38 14.18 18.42
C VAL A 803 -4.87 12.98 19.22
N ILE A 804 -3.86 12.27 18.70
CA ILE A 804 -3.22 11.15 19.43
C ILE A 804 -2.55 11.63 20.72
N ARG A 805 -1.95 12.81 20.75
CA ARG A 805 -1.40 13.39 22.01
C ARG A 805 -2.45 13.64 23.07
N GLU A 806 -3.69 13.88 22.67
CA GLU A 806 -4.84 14.00 23.57
C GLU A 806 -5.43 12.66 23.99
N GLN A 807 -4.71 11.55 23.75
CA GLN A 807 -5.10 10.17 24.07
C GLN A 807 -6.36 9.70 23.32
N LEU A 808 -6.63 10.29 22.15
CA LEU A 808 -7.69 9.85 21.23
C LEU A 808 -7.09 9.08 20.07
N ARG A 809 -7.83 8.14 19.54
CA ARG A 809 -7.37 7.27 18.44
C ARG A 809 -7.76 7.81 17.09
N VAL A 810 -6.98 7.43 16.08
CA VAL A 810 -7.22 7.69 14.65
C VAL A 810 -7.51 6.35 13.98
N VAL A 811 -8.71 6.18 13.44
CA VAL A 811 -9.20 4.91 12.90
C VAL A 811 -9.36 4.99 11.38
N PHE A 812 -8.72 4.10 10.67
CA PHE A 812 -8.94 3.87 9.23
C PHE A 812 -10.15 2.97 9.03
N VAL A 813 -11.06 3.38 8.14
CA VAL A 813 -12.33 2.69 7.88
C VAL A 813 -12.39 2.27 6.40
N PRO A 814 -11.99 1.05 6.06
CA PRO A 814 -11.87 0.60 4.67
C PRO A 814 -13.21 0.40 3.94
N THR A 815 -14.32 0.35 4.66
CA THR A 815 -15.66 0.21 4.10
C THR A 815 -16.23 1.54 3.58
N ALA A 816 -15.69 2.68 4.01
CA ALA A 816 -15.98 3.99 3.44
C ALA A 816 -15.01 4.25 2.27
N GLU A 817 -15.48 4.10 1.04
CA GLU A 817 -14.64 4.26 -0.16
C GLU A 817 -15.11 5.42 -1.02
N LEU A 818 -14.15 6.23 -1.48
CA LEU A 818 -14.35 7.33 -2.43
C LEU A 818 -13.25 7.30 -3.50
N HIS A 819 -13.55 7.76 -4.71
CA HIS A 819 -12.51 8.18 -5.64
C HIS A 819 -11.96 9.55 -5.23
N HIS A 820 -10.66 9.79 -5.44
CA HIS A 820 -10.02 11.09 -5.26
C HIS A 820 -9.13 11.38 -6.48
N TYR A 821 -9.49 12.43 -7.22
CA TYR A 821 -8.90 12.80 -8.49
C TYR A 821 -7.65 13.67 -8.34
N GLU A 822 -6.77 13.34 -7.42
CA GLU A 822 -5.59 14.11 -7.00
C GLU A 822 -4.95 14.99 -8.09
N SER A 823 -4.58 16.20 -7.74
CA SER A 823 -3.82 17.16 -8.57
C SER A 823 -4.57 17.78 -9.77
N VAL A 824 -5.86 17.56 -9.94
CA VAL A 824 -6.64 18.24 -11.00
C VAL A 824 -6.59 19.76 -10.84
N SER A 825 -6.56 20.25 -9.60
CA SER A 825 -6.55 21.69 -9.28
C SER A 825 -5.16 22.25 -8.96
N ARG A 826 -4.17 21.43 -8.58
CA ARG A 826 -2.89 21.94 -8.02
C ARG A 826 -1.64 21.70 -8.87
N GLY A 827 -1.55 20.63 -9.66
CA GLY A 827 -0.33 20.21 -10.34
C GLY A 827 0.79 19.81 -9.36
N SER A 828 1.92 19.31 -9.86
CA SER A 828 3.05 18.77 -9.09
C SER A 828 3.75 19.81 -8.19
N ASP A 829 4.11 19.42 -6.96
CA ASP A 829 4.91 20.21 -6.02
C ASP A 829 6.43 20.13 -6.25
N ALA A 830 6.87 19.52 -7.34
CA ALA A 830 8.29 19.22 -7.59
C ALA A 830 9.17 20.41 -8.02
N SER A 831 8.59 21.59 -8.33
CA SER A 831 9.38 22.71 -8.88
C SER A 831 8.93 24.08 -8.36
N GLY A 832 9.81 25.08 -8.45
CA GLY A 832 9.53 26.51 -8.21
C GLY A 832 9.18 26.82 -6.74
N GLU A 833 8.25 27.74 -6.56
CA GLU A 833 7.80 28.22 -5.23
C GLU A 833 7.14 27.12 -4.39
N LYS A 834 6.49 26.15 -5.05
CA LYS A 834 5.87 24.99 -4.40
C LYS A 834 6.92 24.11 -3.70
N ALA A 835 8.06 23.83 -4.35
CA ALA A 835 9.15 23.07 -3.75
C ALA A 835 9.80 23.80 -2.56
N ILE A 836 9.88 25.13 -2.60
CA ILE A 836 10.38 25.94 -1.48
C ILE A 836 9.40 25.84 -0.30
N ARG A 837 8.10 25.95 -0.55
CA ARG A 837 7.06 25.78 0.47
C ARG A 837 7.12 24.38 1.08
N PHE A 838 7.16 23.33 0.25
CA PHE A 838 7.28 21.94 0.71
C PHE A 838 8.46 21.77 1.68
N LYS A 839 9.66 22.24 1.30
CA LYS A 839 10.85 22.16 2.18
C LYS A 839 10.65 22.91 3.51
N LYS A 840 10.00 24.07 3.47
CA LYS A 840 9.73 24.86 4.68
C LYS A 840 8.73 24.16 5.61
N GLU A 841 7.64 23.65 5.06
CA GLU A 841 6.61 22.92 5.82
C GLU A 841 7.17 21.61 6.36
N ARG A 842 7.94 20.85 5.55
CA ARG A 842 8.65 19.66 6.02
C ARG A 842 9.59 19.97 7.19
N GLY A 843 10.35 21.06 7.12
CA GLY A 843 11.23 21.46 8.22
C GLY A 843 10.47 21.81 9.49
N LYS A 844 9.33 22.49 9.40
CA LYS A 844 8.45 22.78 10.54
C LYS A 844 7.86 21.51 11.15
N PHE A 845 7.33 20.63 10.28
CA PHE A 845 6.77 19.35 10.71
C PHE A 845 7.83 18.48 11.39
N MET A 846 9.03 18.33 10.81
CA MET A 846 10.14 17.58 11.42
C MET A 846 10.55 18.13 12.79
N SER A 847 10.56 19.45 12.97
CA SER A 847 10.93 20.02 14.27
C SER A 847 9.85 19.83 15.34
N ARG A 848 8.60 19.69 14.94
CA ARG A 848 7.46 19.45 15.82
C ARG A 848 7.27 17.97 16.17
N TRP A 849 7.52 17.09 15.19
CA TRP A 849 7.30 15.65 15.24
C TRP A 849 8.53 14.88 14.77
N PRO A 850 9.68 14.98 15.46
CA PRO A 850 10.89 14.26 15.05
C PRO A 850 10.68 12.74 15.05
N GLU A 851 9.77 12.22 15.88
CA GLU A 851 9.39 10.82 15.94
C GLU A 851 8.77 10.29 14.64
N ALA A 852 8.09 11.13 13.87
CA ALA A 852 7.49 10.74 12.58
C ALA A 852 8.54 10.43 11.46
N PHE A 853 9.82 10.63 11.75
CA PHE A 853 10.94 10.33 10.86
C PHE A 853 11.87 9.23 11.42
N THR A 854 11.46 8.59 12.50
CA THR A 854 12.20 7.49 13.13
C THR A 854 11.65 6.15 12.64
N VAL A 855 12.43 5.08 12.87
CA VAL A 855 12.05 3.70 12.49
C VAL A 855 10.87 3.16 13.32
N LYS A 856 10.50 3.84 14.42
CA LYS A 856 9.37 3.47 15.28
C LYS A 856 8.16 4.35 14.95
N ALA A 857 7.46 4.01 13.88
CA ALA A 857 6.14 4.58 13.63
C ALA A 857 5.10 3.88 14.51
N PRO A 858 4.11 4.60 15.05
CA PRO A 858 2.99 3.98 15.74
C PRO A 858 2.30 2.95 14.86
N PHE A 859 1.95 1.80 15.43
CA PHE A 859 1.22 0.71 14.78
C PHE A 859 1.98 -0.01 13.64
N GLU A 860 3.25 0.28 13.40
CA GLU A 860 4.04 -0.41 12.39
C GLU A 860 5.05 -1.39 13.00
N ASN A 861 5.23 -2.51 12.31
CA ASN A 861 6.17 -3.54 12.78
C ASN A 861 7.56 -3.27 12.20
N PRO A 862 8.63 -3.17 13.02
CA PRO A 862 9.99 -2.88 12.56
C PRO A 862 10.61 -4.01 11.72
N ASN A 863 10.01 -5.20 11.70
CA ASN A 863 10.41 -6.31 10.85
C ASN A 863 10.05 -6.11 9.38
N LEU A 864 9.17 -5.13 9.11
CA LEU A 864 8.77 -4.72 7.79
C LEU A 864 9.55 -3.49 7.35
N GLN A 865 9.92 -3.44 6.09
CA GLN A 865 10.56 -2.27 5.52
C GLN A 865 9.50 -1.21 5.25
N PHE A 866 9.76 -0.01 5.75
CA PHE A 866 8.98 1.16 5.40
C PHE A 866 9.09 1.40 3.91
N GLY A 867 8.01 1.18 3.20
CA GLY A 867 7.91 1.40 1.76
C GLY A 867 6.48 1.75 1.41
N ILE A 868 6.35 2.75 0.55
CA ILE A 868 5.06 3.32 0.14
C ILE A 868 4.13 2.27 -0.47
N ILE A 869 4.67 1.16 -1.01
CA ILE A 869 3.89 0.26 -1.85
C ILE A 869 3.77 -1.16 -1.30
N TYR A 870 4.83 -1.70 -0.77
CA TYR A 870 4.84 -3.04 -0.21
C TYR A 870 5.49 -3.03 1.16
N GLN A 871 4.84 -3.62 2.14
CA GLN A 871 5.51 -4.01 3.36
C GLN A 871 6.31 -5.29 3.07
N THR A 872 7.59 -5.14 2.77
CA THR A 872 8.51 -6.26 2.57
C THR A 872 9.33 -6.49 3.83
N LEU A 873 9.98 -7.66 3.93
CA LEU A 873 10.92 -7.94 5.03
C LEU A 873 12.00 -6.85 5.12
N ASN A 874 12.18 -6.30 6.30
CA ASN A 874 13.27 -5.38 6.58
C ASN A 874 14.62 -6.13 6.54
N ARG A 875 15.29 -6.07 5.39
CA ARG A 875 16.57 -6.74 5.16
C ARG A 875 17.72 -6.08 5.92
N GLU A 876 17.53 -4.85 6.38
CA GLU A 876 18.51 -4.11 7.18
C GLU A 876 18.25 -4.25 8.69
N TYR A 877 17.15 -4.93 9.06
CA TYR A 877 16.85 -5.18 10.46
C TYR A 877 18.05 -5.81 11.17
N LYS A 878 18.47 -5.14 12.22
CA LYS A 878 19.51 -5.65 13.13
C LYS A 878 18.87 -5.84 14.48
N ARG A 879 18.99 -7.03 15.00
CA ARG A 879 18.68 -7.30 16.39
C ARG A 879 19.63 -6.46 17.25
N GLU A 880 19.12 -5.40 17.86
CA GLU A 880 19.94 -4.58 18.77
C GLU A 880 20.21 -5.39 20.04
N ASN A 881 21.49 -5.44 20.43
CA ASN A 881 21.89 -5.93 21.75
C ASN A 881 21.53 -4.86 22.79
N ARG A 882 20.28 -4.77 23.21
CA ARG A 882 19.85 -3.95 24.35
C ARG A 882 19.62 -4.81 25.56
#